data_36a7ae8c5394aed7d77d484d37050107
#
_entry.id   36a7ae8c5394aed7d77d484d37050107
#
_cell.length_a   1.000
_cell.length_b   1.000
_cell.length_c   1.000
_cell.angle_alpha   90.00
_cell.angle_beta   90.00
_cell.angle_gamma   90.00
#
_symmetry.space_group_name_H-M   'P 1'
#
loop_
_entity.id
_entity.type
_entity.pdbx_description
1 polymer ?
#
loop_
_entity_poly.entity_id
_entity_poly.type
_entity_poly.pdbx_seq_one_letter_code
_entity_poly.pdbx_strand_id
1 'polypeptide(L)'
;SSDRTYRFVEASFGPGVPTDKAIVEDAVIGLDAANDGDQANGTNRDGCSSFSNAASLNGKIAVVDRGACYFATKTVNAQAAGAKLLIIINNVDGPPVGMAAPSDGSVDLNSINIPTIMISRADGNNLKNLLNSGNVKLHVLKTVNVASGYTIVPGTFYINDVVVRKNGGSSEVYAAVGLSGYRDAASTLFGGEDYGLYKSTDGGSNWTKLNVTIDNTNKPINPIDIEISPADNTIWVSSTRDFSGNGGGGVWQSDESGNNFTKKYQVDTETEPGRTEIEVTGGNTVWIISSTRDADPVKIFKGNNGLNGPPAEVTLPDAVDISSEFTRGQHWYDQMLEADPINSNKVFVGGINLHRTTNGGATGTTNPWTQLSQWYGGTFQGVSYQYVHADQHGAAILESDPNKILFGNDGGVFFTDDGGDNLSSRNDNYHTSQYYTVAVAPSTMFNDHQVRVSGSDSRYSIGSSKFISKAGANQDVFAGGLQDNGTQFSVDKSNGTTVATRSGGGDGAATMFSQNPNNRYFIQNYVYNNDVRAVNLNGDSSREFDLLNESGSNGDFITTQALDSNLGIVYSNYGQNRIIVLYDWDDFKEEDRNSNAPSFILENSTFLSSNVSALTVSPYTSISSTLYFGTEGGQVVKVENANSIPNATTGQSNATFTSLTDTKFVGSVSDIELGKDENHIFVTFHNYGVENIFYTNDGGQTWFEKEGNLPDIPVRCILQNPLLENEVIIGTELGVWFTKDFDAEKPSWSQANAGMKDVRITDLDMRDDYKVFAATYGLGVYSSVFTETGGDPSLKISTDIDNLTIFKGETGSFNINYQTLNDFNEQVDFSIDGLPANTNVKYDPSPPFNISQDGSINVELTIDTNADTKSYPLTINAVSNTQSKTAGIILEVTSDDVDNDGVKNDVDNCPETANADQSDIDGDGIG
;
A
#
# COMPACT_ATOMS: atom_id res chain seq x y z
N SER A 1 22.57 -2.54 17.83
CA SER A 1 21.56 -3.18 18.68
C SER A 1 20.43 -3.63 17.77
N SER A 2 20.23 -4.93 17.62
CA SER A 2 19.07 -5.46 16.89
C SER A 2 17.85 -5.26 17.77
N ASP A 3 16.94 -4.38 17.41
CA ASP A 3 15.64 -4.28 18.03
C ASP A 3 14.84 -5.52 17.59
N ARG A 4 14.33 -6.28 18.52
CA ARG A 4 13.54 -7.49 18.27
C ARG A 4 12.19 -7.35 18.96
N THR A 5 11.16 -7.79 18.26
CA THR A 5 9.80 -7.84 18.75
C THR A 5 9.45 -9.25 19.22
N TYR A 6 8.81 -9.36 20.37
CA TYR A 6 8.37 -10.62 20.97
C TYR A 6 6.86 -10.60 21.15
N ARG A 7 6.15 -11.58 20.58
CA ARG A 7 4.72 -11.77 20.85
C ARG A 7 4.49 -12.32 22.26
N PHE A 8 3.46 -11.84 22.92
CA PHE A 8 3.10 -12.32 24.25
C PHE A 8 1.59 -12.59 24.41
N VAL A 9 1.28 -13.39 25.43
CA VAL A 9 -0.08 -13.61 25.96
C VAL A 9 -0.12 -13.15 27.40
N GLU A 10 -1.14 -12.38 27.77
CA GLU A 10 -1.33 -11.91 29.14
C GLU A 10 -1.89 -13.00 30.04
N ALA A 11 -1.59 -12.92 31.32
CA ALA A 11 -2.26 -13.70 32.35
C ALA A 11 -3.73 -13.27 32.52
N SER A 12 -4.60 -14.20 32.87
CA SER A 12 -6.01 -13.91 33.20
C SER A 12 -6.21 -13.35 34.62
N PHE A 13 -5.14 -12.94 35.27
CA PHE A 13 -5.11 -12.40 36.64
C PHE A 13 -4.13 -11.23 36.74
N GLY A 14 -4.31 -10.39 37.76
CA GLY A 14 -3.54 -9.14 37.90
C GLY A 14 -3.96 -8.07 36.91
N PRO A 15 -3.29 -6.90 36.89
CA PRO A 15 -3.54 -5.86 35.94
C PRO A 15 -3.05 -6.29 34.54
N GLY A 16 -3.74 -5.84 33.48
CA GLY A 16 -3.27 -6.00 32.13
C GLY A 16 -2.03 -5.13 31.84
N VAL A 17 -1.33 -5.45 30.75
CA VAL A 17 -0.30 -4.57 30.20
C VAL A 17 -0.97 -3.25 29.80
N PRO A 18 -0.40 -2.08 30.13
CA PRO A 18 -0.96 -0.80 29.72
C PRO A 18 -1.12 -0.71 28.20
N THR A 19 -2.16 -0.01 27.79
CA THR A 19 -2.53 0.17 26.38
C THR A 19 -2.19 1.57 25.86
N ASP A 20 -1.90 2.47 26.79
CA ASP A 20 -1.67 3.90 26.58
C ASP A 20 -0.21 4.32 26.80
N LYS A 21 0.59 3.44 27.40
CA LYS A 21 1.99 3.72 27.70
C LYS A 21 2.81 2.45 27.82
N ALA A 22 3.90 2.37 27.08
CA ALA A 22 4.85 1.26 27.19
C ALA A 22 5.49 1.21 28.60
N ILE A 23 5.62 0.02 29.17
CA ILE A 23 6.52 -0.22 30.28
C ILE A 23 7.93 -0.33 29.72
N VAL A 24 8.76 0.70 29.95
CA VAL A 24 10.12 0.81 29.39
C VAL A 24 11.13 0.63 30.51
N GLU A 25 11.67 -0.57 30.70
CA GLU A 25 12.63 -0.88 31.76
C GLU A 25 13.66 -1.92 31.31
N ASP A 26 14.80 -1.94 31.98
CA ASP A 26 15.77 -3.02 31.78
C ASP A 26 15.18 -4.36 32.25
N ALA A 27 15.45 -5.41 31.46
CA ALA A 27 15.06 -6.77 31.85
C ALA A 27 16.16 -7.47 32.64
N VAL A 28 15.77 -8.28 33.60
CA VAL A 28 16.71 -9.02 34.46
C VAL A 28 16.16 -10.44 34.70
N ILE A 29 17.02 -11.45 34.55
CA ILE A 29 16.67 -12.83 34.86
C ILE A 29 16.49 -12.97 36.38
N GLY A 30 15.33 -13.43 36.84
CA GLY A 30 15.06 -13.76 38.21
C GLY A 30 15.77 -15.06 38.62
N LEU A 31 16.47 -15.03 39.75
CA LEU A 31 17.16 -16.21 40.33
C LEU A 31 16.55 -16.56 41.65
N ASP A 32 16.04 -17.77 41.80
CA ASP A 32 15.46 -18.31 43.03
C ASP A 32 16.12 -19.63 43.49
N ALA A 33 15.57 -20.38 44.37
CA ALA A 33 16.12 -21.66 44.82
C ALA A 33 15.73 -22.81 43.88
N ALA A 34 16.66 -23.71 43.56
CA ALA A 34 16.34 -24.86 42.74
C ALA A 34 15.52 -25.92 43.55
N ASN A 35 14.55 -26.56 42.90
CA ASN A 35 13.69 -27.64 43.46
C ASN A 35 12.72 -27.17 44.58
N ASP A 36 12.22 -25.95 44.50
CA ASP A 36 11.39 -25.27 45.48
C ASP A 36 9.89 -25.19 45.14
N GLY A 37 9.46 -25.79 44.03
CA GLY A 37 8.06 -25.79 43.60
C GLY A 37 7.32 -27.06 44.01
N ASP A 38 6.02 -27.11 43.72
CA ASP A 38 5.13 -28.25 43.94
C ASP A 38 5.48 -29.51 43.12
N GLN A 39 6.41 -29.40 42.19
CA GLN A 39 6.88 -30.47 41.31
C GLN A 39 8.40 -30.64 41.38
N ALA A 40 8.84 -31.90 41.42
CA ALA A 40 10.23 -32.34 41.66
C ALA A 40 11.32 -31.87 40.64
N ASN A 41 11.03 -30.96 39.73
CA ASN A 41 11.93 -30.52 38.65
C ASN A 41 12.04 -28.99 38.54
N GLY A 42 11.89 -28.24 39.61
CA GLY A 42 12.08 -26.80 39.64
C GLY A 42 13.53 -26.41 39.30
N THR A 43 13.70 -25.29 38.58
CA THR A 43 15.00 -24.70 38.26
C THR A 43 15.24 -23.47 39.16
N ASN A 44 16.47 -22.97 39.20
CA ASN A 44 16.76 -21.73 39.93
C ASN A 44 16.39 -20.47 39.14
N ARG A 45 15.47 -20.57 38.17
CA ARG A 45 15.01 -19.47 37.28
C ARG A 45 13.52 -19.51 37.04
N ASP A 46 12.77 -20.28 37.74
CA ASP A 46 11.33 -20.44 37.50
C ASP A 46 10.45 -19.58 38.41
N GLY A 47 11.02 -18.89 39.39
CA GLY A 47 10.33 -17.90 40.21
C GLY A 47 9.35 -18.50 41.19
N CYS A 48 9.50 -19.77 41.58
CA CYS A 48 8.62 -20.47 42.51
C CYS A 48 8.85 -20.10 43.96
N SER A 49 10.02 -19.56 44.29
CA SER A 49 10.33 -19.01 45.61
C SER A 49 10.84 -17.57 45.54
N SER A 50 11.17 -16.98 46.72
CA SER A 50 11.72 -15.63 46.79
C SER A 50 13.04 -15.52 46.01
N PHE A 51 13.17 -14.47 45.18
CA PHE A 51 14.35 -14.26 44.37
C PHE A 51 15.60 -13.92 45.19
N SER A 52 16.67 -14.67 45.00
CA SER A 52 17.99 -14.41 45.61
C SER A 52 18.63 -13.11 45.11
N ASN A 53 18.25 -12.66 43.89
CA ASN A 53 18.70 -11.41 43.31
C ASN A 53 17.62 -10.31 43.29
N ALA A 54 16.70 -10.31 44.28
CA ALA A 54 15.57 -9.37 44.36
C ALA A 54 15.98 -7.89 44.20
N ALA A 55 17.13 -7.49 44.79
CA ALA A 55 17.62 -6.12 44.65
C ALA A 55 17.89 -5.70 43.18
N SER A 56 18.25 -6.65 42.34
CA SER A 56 18.48 -6.40 40.91
C SER A 56 17.18 -6.31 40.10
N LEU A 57 16.07 -6.86 40.63
CA LEU A 57 14.75 -6.86 40.01
C LEU A 57 13.93 -5.61 40.35
N ASN A 58 14.32 -4.88 41.39
CA ASN A 58 13.56 -3.71 41.85
C ASN A 58 13.49 -2.62 40.79
N GLY A 59 12.26 -2.27 40.36
CA GLY A 59 11.99 -1.29 39.33
C GLY A 59 12.24 -1.80 37.90
N LYS A 60 12.48 -3.10 37.69
CA LYS A 60 12.86 -3.71 36.41
C LYS A 60 11.78 -4.67 35.92
N ILE A 61 11.99 -5.24 34.73
CA ILE A 61 11.20 -6.35 34.20
C ILE A 61 11.85 -7.67 34.62
N ALA A 62 11.14 -8.47 35.39
CA ALA A 62 11.63 -9.79 35.77
C ALA A 62 11.37 -10.80 34.65
N VAL A 63 12.36 -11.68 34.39
CA VAL A 63 12.27 -12.74 33.37
C VAL A 63 12.50 -14.09 34.05
N VAL A 64 11.53 -15.01 33.92
CA VAL A 64 11.60 -16.36 34.53
C VAL A 64 11.15 -17.44 33.54
N ASP A 65 11.50 -18.69 33.86
CA ASP A 65 11.04 -19.84 33.06
C ASP A 65 9.67 -20.38 33.58
N ARG A 66 8.84 -20.90 32.70
CA ARG A 66 7.64 -21.68 33.06
C ARG A 66 8.04 -22.99 33.70
N GLY A 67 7.36 -23.39 34.75
CA GLY A 67 7.55 -24.70 35.41
C GLY A 67 7.27 -24.66 36.92
N ALA A 68 7.20 -25.82 37.54
CA ALA A 68 7.22 -26.12 38.96
C ALA A 68 6.10 -25.53 39.87
N CYS A 69 5.50 -24.37 39.60
CA CYS A 69 4.44 -23.78 40.41
C CYS A 69 3.47 -22.94 39.56
N TYR A 70 2.38 -22.44 40.20
CA TYR A 70 1.40 -21.61 39.51
C TYR A 70 2.00 -20.29 38.98
N PHE A 71 1.48 -19.81 37.86
CA PHE A 71 1.89 -18.53 37.27
C PHE A 71 1.68 -17.37 38.26
N ALA A 72 0.58 -17.37 38.98
CA ALA A 72 0.28 -16.36 39.98
C ALA A 72 1.31 -16.34 41.13
N THR A 73 1.84 -17.49 41.54
CA THR A 73 2.92 -17.59 42.55
C THR A 73 4.18 -16.88 42.07
N LYS A 74 4.59 -17.12 40.81
CA LYS A 74 5.73 -16.43 40.18
C LYS A 74 5.55 -14.92 40.17
N THR A 75 4.31 -14.47 39.87
CA THR A 75 3.98 -13.05 39.84
C THR A 75 4.08 -12.39 41.20
N VAL A 76 3.54 -13.04 42.26
CA VAL A 76 3.64 -12.53 43.62
C VAL A 76 5.10 -12.44 44.05
N ASN A 77 5.94 -13.42 43.75
CA ASN A 77 7.37 -13.40 44.05
C ASN A 77 8.10 -12.26 43.30
N ALA A 78 7.79 -12.03 42.02
CA ALA A 78 8.36 -10.93 41.23
C ALA A 78 7.92 -9.56 41.78
N GLN A 79 6.65 -9.42 42.13
CA GLN A 79 6.12 -8.21 42.78
C GLN A 79 6.79 -7.94 44.11
N ALA A 80 6.97 -8.98 44.93
CA ALA A 80 7.67 -8.87 46.24
C ALA A 80 9.14 -8.43 46.09
N ALA A 81 9.79 -8.76 44.97
CA ALA A 81 11.12 -8.29 44.57
C ALA A 81 11.11 -6.85 43.98
N GLY A 82 9.94 -6.22 43.85
CA GLY A 82 9.80 -4.85 43.31
C GLY A 82 9.81 -4.77 41.80
N ALA A 83 9.60 -5.86 41.06
CA ALA A 83 9.50 -5.83 39.60
C ALA A 83 8.26 -5.05 39.14
N LYS A 84 8.35 -4.39 37.99
CA LYS A 84 7.24 -3.65 37.37
C LYS A 84 6.40 -4.53 36.43
N LEU A 85 6.96 -5.61 35.94
CA LEU A 85 6.32 -6.58 35.06
C LEU A 85 7.05 -7.92 35.17
N LEU A 86 6.35 -9.02 34.97
CA LEU A 86 6.92 -10.36 34.90
C LEU A 86 6.75 -10.93 33.50
N ILE A 87 7.87 -11.37 32.89
CA ILE A 87 7.87 -12.19 31.67
C ILE A 87 8.12 -13.65 32.08
N ILE A 88 7.24 -14.53 31.65
CA ILE A 88 7.38 -15.97 31.77
C ILE A 88 7.72 -16.56 30.40
N ILE A 89 8.82 -17.28 30.32
CA ILE A 89 9.26 -17.95 29.09
C ILE A 89 8.60 -19.33 29.03
N ASN A 90 7.90 -19.65 27.94
CA ASN A 90 7.30 -20.96 27.76
C ASN A 90 8.38 -22.05 27.76
N ASN A 91 8.09 -23.20 28.39
CA ASN A 91 9.00 -24.35 28.46
C ASN A 91 8.72 -25.42 27.38
N VAL A 92 7.71 -25.23 26.56
CA VAL A 92 7.32 -26.08 25.42
C VAL A 92 7.51 -25.29 24.12
N ASP A 93 7.90 -25.98 23.06
CA ASP A 93 7.99 -25.39 21.74
C ASP A 93 6.60 -25.00 21.23
N GLY A 94 6.50 -23.89 20.51
CA GLY A 94 5.26 -23.31 20.00
C GLY A 94 4.95 -21.93 20.60
N PRO A 95 3.79 -21.36 20.25
CA PRO A 95 3.39 -20.03 20.70
C PRO A 95 3.22 -19.95 22.23
N PRO A 96 3.22 -18.74 22.81
CA PRO A 96 2.88 -18.56 24.20
C PRO A 96 1.45 -19.03 24.48
N VAL A 97 1.21 -19.57 25.68
CA VAL A 97 -0.09 -20.13 26.07
C VAL A 97 -0.76 -19.27 27.13
N GLY A 98 -2.10 -19.34 27.20
CA GLY A 98 -2.88 -18.64 28.22
C GLY A 98 -2.51 -19.09 29.64
N MET A 99 -2.38 -18.13 30.54
CA MET A 99 -2.02 -18.34 31.92
C MET A 99 -3.27 -18.15 32.80
N ALA A 100 -3.89 -19.26 33.20
CA ALA A 100 -5.07 -19.26 34.04
C ALA A 100 -4.73 -18.94 35.52
N ALA A 101 -5.67 -18.32 36.19
CA ALA A 101 -5.64 -18.16 37.66
C ALA A 101 -5.76 -19.51 38.36
N PRO A 102 -5.07 -19.74 39.49
CA PRO A 102 -5.30 -20.93 40.32
C PRO A 102 -6.74 -20.93 40.88
N SER A 103 -7.40 -22.07 40.84
CA SER A 103 -8.80 -22.22 41.30
C SER A 103 -8.93 -22.67 42.77
N ASP A 104 -7.80 -22.97 43.39
CA ASP A 104 -7.75 -23.55 44.76
C ASP A 104 -7.61 -22.51 45.90
N GLY A 105 -7.56 -21.20 45.52
CA GLY A 105 -7.40 -20.12 46.48
C GLY A 105 -6.01 -20.03 47.12
N SER A 106 -5.02 -20.74 46.59
CA SER A 106 -3.63 -20.77 47.13
C SER A 106 -2.92 -19.42 46.99
N VAL A 107 -3.39 -18.52 46.13
CA VAL A 107 -2.85 -17.17 45.89
C VAL A 107 -3.98 -16.14 45.95
N ASP A 108 -3.79 -15.10 46.75
CA ASP A 108 -4.69 -13.92 46.73
C ASP A 108 -4.47 -13.09 45.46
N LEU A 109 -5.32 -13.31 44.47
CA LEU A 109 -5.24 -12.64 43.17
C LEU A 109 -5.46 -11.13 43.24
N ASN A 110 -6.19 -10.65 44.26
CA ASN A 110 -6.44 -9.21 44.46
C ASN A 110 -5.18 -8.46 44.96
N SER A 111 -4.19 -9.19 45.44
CA SER A 111 -2.90 -8.61 45.85
C SER A 111 -1.93 -8.37 44.72
N ILE A 112 -2.23 -8.87 43.50
CA ILE A 112 -1.35 -8.77 42.34
C ILE A 112 -1.54 -7.42 41.63
N ASN A 113 -0.48 -6.61 41.62
CA ASN A 113 -0.50 -5.23 41.09
C ASN A 113 0.49 -5.02 39.95
N ILE A 114 1.12 -6.06 39.44
CA ILE A 114 2.00 -6.01 38.24
C ILE A 114 1.48 -6.89 37.13
N PRO A 115 1.64 -6.47 35.85
CA PRO A 115 1.29 -7.30 34.70
C PRO A 115 2.19 -8.54 34.61
N THR A 116 1.61 -9.61 34.07
CA THR A 116 2.34 -10.85 33.78
C THR A 116 2.04 -11.30 32.38
N ILE A 117 3.10 -11.54 31.59
CA ILE A 117 3.02 -11.98 30.21
C ILE A 117 3.83 -13.24 29.99
N MET A 118 3.47 -14.00 28.96
CA MET A 118 4.26 -15.16 28.49
C MET A 118 4.72 -14.92 27.06
N ILE A 119 5.99 -15.22 26.78
CA ILE A 119 6.57 -15.26 25.44
C ILE A 119 6.89 -16.71 25.04
N SER A 120 7.12 -16.95 23.74
CA SER A 120 7.49 -18.28 23.23
C SER A 120 8.81 -18.78 23.82
N ARG A 121 9.06 -20.07 23.73
CA ARG A 121 10.35 -20.65 24.15
C ARG A 121 11.51 -20.14 23.30
N ALA A 122 11.29 -20.00 22.00
CA ALA A 122 12.28 -19.51 21.06
C ALA A 122 12.69 -18.05 21.39
N ASP A 123 11.69 -17.16 21.54
CA ASP A 123 11.91 -15.76 21.92
C ASP A 123 12.57 -15.62 23.29
N GLY A 124 12.10 -16.43 24.23
CA GLY A 124 12.67 -16.45 25.59
C GLY A 124 14.13 -16.90 25.64
N ASN A 125 14.52 -17.89 24.82
CA ASN A 125 15.91 -18.29 24.70
C ASN A 125 16.77 -17.20 24.07
N ASN A 126 16.23 -16.50 23.08
CA ASN A 126 16.88 -15.36 22.45
C ASN A 126 17.07 -14.23 23.49
N LEU A 127 16.00 -13.83 24.19
CA LEU A 127 16.06 -12.82 25.25
C LEU A 127 17.10 -13.18 26.32
N LYS A 128 17.16 -14.45 26.76
CA LYS A 128 18.17 -14.91 27.72
C LYS A 128 19.59 -14.75 27.16
N ASN A 129 19.80 -15.05 25.89
CA ASN A 129 21.14 -14.87 25.26
C ASN A 129 21.54 -13.39 25.25
N LEU A 130 20.62 -12.49 24.93
CA LEU A 130 20.87 -11.06 24.97
C LEU A 130 21.18 -10.58 26.40
N LEU A 131 20.40 -11.02 27.39
CA LEU A 131 20.62 -10.69 28.80
C LEU A 131 21.93 -11.23 29.36
N ASN A 132 22.44 -12.34 28.86
CA ASN A 132 23.75 -12.88 29.20
C ASN A 132 24.91 -12.08 28.57
N SER A 133 24.66 -11.36 27.47
CA SER A 133 25.65 -10.58 26.74
C SER A 133 25.69 -9.10 27.15
N GLY A 134 24.68 -8.58 27.80
CA GLY A 134 24.60 -7.18 28.23
C GLY A 134 23.27 -6.75 28.82
N ASN A 135 23.11 -5.46 29.04
CA ASN A 135 21.84 -4.87 29.48
C ASN A 135 20.86 -4.82 28.31
N VAL A 136 19.66 -5.31 28.53
CA VAL A 136 18.55 -5.29 27.57
C VAL A 136 17.44 -4.41 28.12
N LYS A 137 17.08 -3.37 27.41
CA LYS A 137 15.91 -2.55 27.68
C LYS A 137 14.74 -3.08 26.87
N LEU A 138 13.61 -3.33 27.53
CA LEU A 138 12.38 -3.80 26.89
C LEU A 138 11.33 -2.69 26.90
N HIS A 139 10.61 -2.57 25.82
CA HIS A 139 9.40 -1.79 25.68
C HIS A 139 8.22 -2.77 25.63
N VAL A 140 7.41 -2.82 26.66
CA VAL A 140 6.26 -3.74 26.74
C VAL A 140 4.98 -2.93 26.66
N LEU A 141 4.26 -3.11 25.55
CA LEU A 141 3.02 -2.41 25.25
C LEU A 141 1.98 -3.44 24.78
N LYS A 142 0.74 -3.30 25.22
CA LYS A 142 -0.37 -4.06 24.65
C LYS A 142 -0.92 -3.30 23.47
N THR A 143 -0.93 -3.97 22.30
CA THR A 143 -1.67 -3.49 21.16
C THR A 143 -3.16 -3.59 21.44
N VAL A 144 -3.89 -2.49 21.29
CA VAL A 144 -5.35 -2.46 21.51
C VAL A 144 -6.05 -2.36 20.16
N ASN A 145 -7.05 -3.18 19.96
CA ASN A 145 -8.08 -2.87 18.99
C ASN A 145 -8.88 -1.67 19.51
N VAL A 146 -8.59 -0.49 19.00
CA VAL A 146 -9.44 0.69 19.20
C VAL A 146 -10.64 0.57 18.25
N ALA A 147 -11.79 1.07 18.68
CA ALA A 147 -13.11 0.96 18.03
C ALA A 147 -13.06 1.05 16.48
N SER A 148 -12.74 0.01 15.78
CA SER A 148 -12.71 -0.29 14.36
C SER A 148 -11.60 -1.26 13.94
N GLY A 149 -10.95 -1.95 14.89
CA GLY A 149 -9.95 -2.95 14.56
C GLY A 149 -8.51 -2.46 14.41
N TYR A 150 -8.18 -1.25 14.86
CA TYR A 150 -6.79 -0.74 14.83
C TYR A 150 -5.93 -1.26 15.97
N THR A 151 -4.66 -1.49 15.67
CA THR A 151 -3.63 -1.87 16.65
C THR A 151 -2.64 -0.73 16.83
N ILE A 152 -2.41 -0.26 18.07
CA ILE A 152 -1.43 0.80 18.33
C ILE A 152 -0.04 0.20 18.40
N VAL A 153 0.89 0.72 17.60
CA VAL A 153 2.33 0.44 17.70
C VAL A 153 3.09 1.76 17.86
N PRO A 154 4.21 1.78 18.62
CA PRO A 154 5.09 2.95 18.63
C PRO A 154 5.60 3.25 17.22
N GLY A 155 5.59 4.49 16.84
CA GLY A 155 5.99 4.84 15.47
C GLY A 155 6.14 6.32 15.21
N THR A 156 6.03 6.66 13.96
CA THR A 156 6.16 8.01 13.42
C THR A 156 4.94 8.86 13.75
N PHE A 157 5.15 10.14 14.00
CA PHE A 157 4.10 11.13 14.20
C PHE A 157 3.98 12.02 12.97
N TYR A 158 2.77 12.45 12.66
CA TYR A 158 2.51 13.44 11.62
C TYR A 158 2.57 14.85 12.18
N ILE A 159 3.07 15.77 11.39
CA ILE A 159 3.03 17.20 11.70
C ILE A 159 1.81 17.77 11.01
N ASN A 160 0.83 18.22 11.78
CA ASN A 160 -0.40 18.79 11.25
C ASN A 160 -0.21 20.24 10.85
N ASP A 161 0.60 20.99 11.61
CA ASP A 161 0.88 22.39 11.32
C ASP A 161 2.21 22.86 11.91
N VAL A 162 2.82 23.90 11.32
CA VAL A 162 4.08 24.52 11.77
C VAL A 162 4.02 26.02 11.58
N VAL A 163 4.22 26.76 12.66
CA VAL A 163 4.31 28.23 12.60
C VAL A 163 5.62 28.77 13.15
N VAL A 164 6.04 29.93 12.64
CA VAL A 164 7.25 30.63 13.10
C VAL A 164 6.89 31.96 13.73
N ARG A 165 7.04 32.08 15.06
CA ARG A 165 6.83 33.28 15.80
C ARG A 165 8.11 34.09 15.91
N LYS A 166 8.00 35.40 15.64
CA LYS A 166 9.08 36.36 15.91
C LYS A 166 9.03 36.81 17.38
N ASN A 167 10.08 36.53 18.14
CA ASN A 167 10.18 36.96 19.56
C ASN A 167 11.45 37.81 19.76
N GLY A 168 11.29 39.12 19.70
CA GLY A 168 12.41 40.04 19.76
C GLY A 168 13.36 39.91 18.57
N GLY A 169 14.61 39.48 18.79
CA GLY A 169 15.61 39.25 17.75
C GLY A 169 15.77 37.78 17.35
N SER A 170 14.96 36.87 17.88
CA SER A 170 14.99 35.42 17.63
C SER A 170 13.68 34.93 17.01
N SER A 171 13.78 33.78 16.34
CA SER A 171 12.62 33.03 15.85
C SER A 171 12.34 31.83 16.75
N GLU A 172 11.08 31.58 17.02
CA GLU A 172 10.60 30.39 17.71
C GLU A 172 9.72 29.59 16.75
N VAL A 173 9.93 28.30 16.63
CA VAL A 173 9.13 27.41 15.78
C VAL A 173 8.22 26.58 16.66
N TYR A 174 6.94 26.52 16.32
CA TYR A 174 5.96 25.66 16.98
C TYR A 174 5.48 24.62 15.98
N ALA A 175 5.31 23.38 16.45
CA ALA A 175 4.82 22.27 15.63
C ALA A 175 3.69 21.53 16.33
N ALA A 176 2.59 21.38 15.63
CA ALA A 176 1.46 20.54 16.03
C ALA A 176 1.77 19.09 15.66
N VAL A 177 2.30 18.32 16.59
CA VAL A 177 2.62 16.92 16.39
C VAL A 177 1.39 16.08 16.69
N GLY A 178 0.76 15.57 15.65
CA GLY A 178 -0.50 14.84 15.74
C GLY A 178 -0.29 13.36 16.07
N LEU A 179 -1.32 12.78 16.67
CA LEU A 179 -1.41 11.34 16.87
C LEU A 179 -1.71 10.69 15.52
N SER A 180 -0.81 9.83 15.02
CA SER A 180 -0.96 9.21 13.72
C SER A 180 -1.61 7.83 13.80
N GLY A 181 -2.49 7.55 12.85
CA GLY A 181 -3.06 6.24 12.57
C GLY A 181 -2.63 5.78 11.20
N TYR A 182 -2.23 4.52 11.10
CA TYR A 182 -1.87 3.89 9.85
C TYR A 182 -2.86 2.77 9.53
N ARG A 183 -3.56 2.89 8.42
CA ARG A 183 -4.70 2.01 8.12
C ARG A 183 -4.36 0.91 7.11
N ASP A 184 -3.31 1.08 6.31
CA ASP A 184 -3.01 0.21 5.16
C ASP A 184 -2.33 -1.11 5.54
N ALA A 185 -1.81 -1.21 6.76
CA ALA A 185 -1.09 -2.40 7.20
C ALA A 185 -1.74 -2.98 8.45
N ALA A 186 -2.52 -4.04 8.31
CA ALA A 186 -3.13 -4.78 9.41
C ALA A 186 -3.87 -3.89 10.42
N SER A 187 -4.51 -2.82 9.95
CA SER A 187 -5.21 -1.85 10.80
C SER A 187 -4.35 -1.34 11.96
N THR A 188 -3.12 -0.99 11.69
CA THR A 188 -2.12 -0.63 12.70
C THR A 188 -2.07 0.87 12.91
N LEU A 189 -2.22 1.32 14.15
CA LEU A 189 -2.06 2.70 14.56
C LEU A 189 -0.64 2.90 15.11
N PHE A 190 0.01 3.97 14.67
CA PHE A 190 1.28 4.42 15.21
C PHE A 190 1.00 5.45 16.29
N GLY A 191 1.47 5.24 17.46
CA GLY A 191 1.24 6.18 18.54
C GLY A 191 2.07 5.86 19.76
N GLY A 192 2.38 6.89 20.46
CA GLY A 192 2.93 6.93 21.80
C GLY A 192 2.42 8.22 22.42
N GLU A 193 2.78 8.51 23.66
CA GLU A 193 2.44 9.77 24.32
C GLU A 193 3.31 10.95 23.84
N ASP A 194 4.09 10.77 22.76
CA ASP A 194 5.01 11.81 22.27
C ASP A 194 4.35 12.80 21.30
N TYR A 195 3.08 12.58 20.89
CA TYR A 195 2.29 13.60 20.22
C TYR A 195 2.00 14.80 21.15
N GLY A 196 1.71 15.96 20.60
CA GLY A 196 1.42 17.19 21.33
C GLY A 196 2.05 18.42 20.69
N LEU A 197 1.97 19.56 21.38
CA LEU A 197 2.55 20.80 20.91
C LEU A 197 4.04 20.89 21.26
N TYR A 198 4.88 21.17 20.29
CA TYR A 198 6.33 21.29 20.44
C TYR A 198 6.82 22.69 20.09
N LYS A 199 7.91 23.10 20.72
CA LYS A 199 8.58 24.38 20.49
C LYS A 199 10.07 24.15 20.28
N SER A 200 10.64 24.83 19.27
CA SER A 200 12.07 24.97 19.04
C SER A 200 12.49 26.45 19.09
N THR A 201 13.67 26.73 19.60
CA THR A 201 14.30 28.08 19.65
C THR A 201 15.62 28.13 18.89
N ASP A 202 15.98 27.06 18.18
CA ASP A 202 17.24 26.90 17.46
C ASP A 202 17.07 26.44 16.00
N GLY A 203 15.95 26.83 15.39
CA GLY A 203 15.66 26.53 14.00
C GLY A 203 15.29 25.07 13.73
N GLY A 204 14.72 24.36 14.72
CA GLY A 204 14.30 22.98 14.56
C GLY A 204 15.37 21.94 14.94
N SER A 205 16.56 22.37 15.39
CA SER A 205 17.63 21.44 15.77
C SER A 205 17.31 20.69 17.06
N ASN A 206 16.59 21.33 17.99
CA ASN A 206 16.11 20.71 19.22
C ASN A 206 14.66 21.15 19.49
N TRP A 207 13.88 20.21 20.01
CA TRP A 207 12.47 20.43 20.31
C TRP A 207 12.13 20.16 21.78
N THR A 208 11.26 21.01 22.33
CA THR A 208 10.74 20.85 23.69
C THR A 208 9.23 20.68 23.61
N LYS A 209 8.71 19.60 24.15
CA LYS A 209 7.26 19.35 24.27
C LYS A 209 6.68 20.31 25.32
N LEU A 210 5.63 21.04 24.93
CA LEU A 210 4.90 21.94 25.84
C LEU A 210 3.83 21.16 26.58
N ASN A 211 3.55 21.59 27.82
CA ASN A 211 2.55 20.94 28.66
C ASN A 211 1.15 21.50 28.40
N VAL A 212 0.54 21.11 27.25
CA VAL A 212 -0.84 21.39 26.91
C VAL A 212 -1.63 20.10 26.98
N THR A 213 -2.57 19.98 27.91
CA THR A 213 -3.23 18.72 28.23
C THR A 213 -4.75 18.80 28.12
N ILE A 214 -5.37 17.66 27.87
CA ILE A 214 -6.81 17.45 27.93
C ILE A 214 -7.27 17.67 29.38
N ASP A 215 -8.35 18.44 29.58
CA ASP A 215 -8.88 18.79 30.90
C ASP A 215 -9.05 17.56 31.81
N ASN A 216 -8.63 17.71 33.05
CA ASN A 216 -8.68 16.69 34.11
C ASN A 216 -7.89 15.40 33.81
N THR A 217 -6.95 15.46 32.86
CA THR A 217 -6.07 14.36 32.52
C THR A 217 -4.62 14.82 32.51
N ASN A 218 -3.68 13.86 32.44
CA ASN A 218 -2.28 14.15 32.14
C ASN A 218 -1.93 13.88 30.65
N LYS A 219 -2.95 13.56 29.82
CA LYS A 219 -2.73 13.27 28.40
C LYS A 219 -2.54 14.56 27.64
N PRO A 220 -1.57 14.64 26.71
CA PRO A 220 -1.41 15.79 25.84
C PRO A 220 -2.66 15.97 24.96
N ILE A 221 -2.90 17.17 24.50
CA ILE A 221 -3.86 17.40 23.40
C ILE A 221 -3.32 16.77 22.10
N ASN A 222 -4.22 16.42 21.19
CA ASN A 222 -3.88 16.10 19.82
C ASN A 222 -4.05 17.38 18.97
N PRO A 223 -2.98 18.21 18.82
CA PRO A 223 -3.09 19.50 18.18
C PRO A 223 -3.25 19.35 16.67
N ILE A 224 -4.05 20.23 16.07
CA ILE A 224 -4.34 20.18 14.63
C ILE A 224 -3.92 21.47 13.94
N ASP A 225 -4.10 22.62 14.57
CA ASP A 225 -3.89 23.92 13.96
C ASP A 225 -3.27 24.91 14.95
N ILE A 226 -2.35 25.75 14.48
CA ILE A 226 -1.61 26.73 15.29
C ILE A 226 -1.66 28.10 14.64
N GLU A 227 -2.10 29.12 15.38
CA GLU A 227 -2.17 30.48 14.90
C GLU A 227 -1.33 31.44 15.76
N ILE A 228 -0.79 32.46 15.11
CA ILE A 228 -0.11 33.57 15.80
C ILE A 228 -1.00 34.78 15.77
N SER A 229 -1.45 35.24 16.95
CA SER A 229 -2.24 36.46 17.03
C SER A 229 -1.47 37.68 16.51
N PRO A 230 -1.95 38.36 15.47
CA PRO A 230 -1.32 39.61 15.00
C PRO A 230 -1.47 40.76 15.96
N ALA A 231 -2.36 40.67 16.98
CA ALA A 231 -2.62 41.73 17.92
C ALA A 231 -1.64 41.74 19.10
N ASP A 232 -1.26 40.59 19.62
CA ASP A 232 -0.46 40.44 20.84
C ASP A 232 0.68 39.41 20.74
N ASN A 233 0.88 38.83 19.57
CA ASN A 233 1.92 37.83 19.29
C ASN A 233 1.85 36.56 20.16
N THR A 234 0.67 36.28 20.73
CA THR A 234 0.42 35.03 21.45
C THR A 234 0.16 33.87 20.50
N ILE A 235 0.45 32.63 20.94
CA ILE A 235 0.18 31.41 20.17
C ILE A 235 -1.20 30.88 20.54
N TRP A 236 -1.98 30.57 19.54
CA TRP A 236 -3.24 29.86 19.66
C TRP A 236 -3.08 28.45 19.10
N VAL A 237 -3.76 27.48 19.68
CA VAL A 237 -3.74 26.09 19.22
C VAL A 237 -5.09 25.45 19.40
N SER A 238 -5.51 24.71 18.41
CA SER A 238 -6.71 23.88 18.47
C SER A 238 -6.40 22.40 18.54
N SER A 239 -7.41 21.58 18.84
CA SER A 239 -7.25 20.13 18.95
C SER A 239 -8.30 19.34 18.19
N THR A 240 -7.88 18.19 17.69
CA THR A 240 -8.76 17.10 17.27
C THR A 240 -8.84 16.02 18.36
N ARG A 241 -9.79 15.10 18.23
CA ARG A 241 -9.95 13.96 19.14
C ARG A 241 -8.80 12.94 19.01
N ASP A 242 -8.46 12.26 20.10
CA ASP A 242 -7.62 11.07 20.07
C ASP A 242 -8.42 9.85 19.55
N PHE A 243 -7.76 8.71 19.39
CA PHE A 243 -8.42 7.47 18.92
C PHE A 243 -9.48 6.93 19.87
N SER A 244 -9.49 7.38 21.13
CA SER A 244 -10.52 7.06 22.11
C SER A 244 -11.68 8.06 22.11
N GLY A 245 -11.66 9.04 21.21
CA GLY A 245 -12.68 10.07 21.08
C GLY A 245 -12.51 11.27 22.03
N ASN A 246 -11.37 11.41 22.72
CA ASN A 246 -11.19 12.46 23.73
C ASN A 246 -10.41 13.66 23.18
N GLY A 247 -10.64 14.83 23.76
CA GLY A 247 -9.79 16.02 23.62
C GLY A 247 -10.00 16.87 22.39
N GLY A 248 -10.97 16.53 21.50
CA GLY A 248 -11.32 17.37 20.35
C GLY A 248 -12.08 18.62 20.74
N GLY A 249 -12.10 19.62 19.84
CA GLY A 249 -12.88 20.85 19.99
C GLY A 249 -12.32 21.86 21.00
N GLY A 250 -11.13 21.65 21.50
CA GLY A 250 -10.49 22.57 22.42
C GLY A 250 -9.73 23.69 21.70
N VAL A 251 -9.70 24.88 22.29
CA VAL A 251 -8.91 26.03 21.82
C VAL A 251 -8.16 26.63 23.02
N TRP A 252 -6.85 26.76 22.88
CA TRP A 252 -5.95 27.30 23.91
C TRP A 252 -5.21 28.52 23.39
N GLN A 253 -4.85 29.43 24.33
CA GLN A 253 -4.00 30.56 24.05
C GLN A 253 -2.79 30.55 24.96
N SER A 254 -1.61 30.86 24.44
CA SER A 254 -0.39 31.01 25.23
C SER A 254 -0.37 32.31 26.03
N ASP A 255 0.49 32.33 27.03
CA ASP A 255 1.00 33.62 27.60
C ASP A 255 1.98 34.28 26.59
N GLU A 256 2.46 35.50 26.94
CA GLU A 256 3.42 36.25 26.11
C GLU A 256 4.75 35.49 25.88
N SER A 257 5.11 34.59 26.79
CA SER A 257 6.32 33.75 26.66
C SER A 257 6.15 32.63 25.63
N GLY A 258 4.93 32.27 25.29
CA GLY A 258 4.62 31.15 24.42
C GLY A 258 4.91 29.76 25.00
N ASN A 259 4.97 29.68 26.34
CA ASN A 259 5.29 28.41 27.03
C ASN A 259 4.13 27.86 27.85
N ASN A 260 3.24 28.73 28.36
CA ASN A 260 2.11 28.32 29.19
C ASN A 260 0.81 28.59 28.45
N PHE A 261 -0.07 27.60 28.36
CA PHE A 261 -1.32 27.68 27.65
C PHE A 261 -2.51 27.62 28.57
N THR A 262 -3.50 28.44 28.29
CA THR A 262 -4.79 28.47 28.98
C THR A 262 -5.90 28.14 28.01
N LYS A 263 -6.79 27.21 28.37
CA LYS A 263 -7.95 26.87 27.54
C LYS A 263 -8.91 28.07 27.53
N LYS A 264 -9.28 28.48 26.33
CA LYS A 264 -10.16 29.63 26.07
C LYS A 264 -11.57 29.23 25.71
N TYR A 265 -11.71 28.10 24.98
CA TYR A 265 -12.99 27.61 24.53
C TYR A 265 -12.99 26.09 24.40
N GLN A 266 -14.16 25.49 24.52
CA GLN A 266 -14.47 24.10 24.22
C GLN A 266 -15.73 24.07 23.37
N VAL A 267 -15.64 23.59 22.16
CA VAL A 267 -16.81 23.27 21.35
C VAL A 267 -17.59 22.18 22.04
N ASP A 268 -18.91 22.21 21.91
CA ASP A 268 -19.87 21.38 22.63
C ASP A 268 -19.40 19.95 22.89
N THR A 269 -19.45 19.56 24.17
CA THR A 269 -18.97 18.26 24.65
C THR A 269 -19.97 17.12 24.45
N GLU A 270 -21.23 17.40 24.11
CA GLU A 270 -22.24 16.36 23.90
C GLU A 270 -22.07 15.62 22.58
N THR A 271 -21.37 16.21 21.62
CA THR A 271 -21.21 15.70 20.25
C THR A 271 -19.83 15.12 19.93
N GLU A 272 -18.92 14.99 20.89
CA GLU A 272 -17.55 14.50 20.69
C GLU A 272 -16.84 15.20 19.51
N PRO A 273 -16.48 16.50 19.64
CA PRO A 273 -15.89 17.26 18.55
C PRO A 273 -14.63 16.62 17.99
N GLY A 274 -14.49 16.64 16.68
CA GLY A 274 -13.32 16.10 15.97
C GLY A 274 -12.32 17.18 15.57
N ARG A 275 -11.97 17.24 14.29
CA ARG A 275 -11.08 18.24 13.69
C ARG A 275 -11.60 19.65 13.97
N THR A 276 -10.74 20.50 14.49
CA THR A 276 -11.09 21.89 14.85
C THR A 276 -9.98 22.80 14.37
N GLU A 277 -10.31 23.74 13.48
CA GLU A 277 -9.37 24.75 12.99
C GLU A 277 -9.75 26.12 13.53
N ILE A 278 -8.80 27.00 13.64
CA ILE A 278 -8.94 28.35 14.17
C ILE A 278 -8.27 29.35 13.24
N GLU A 279 -8.73 30.57 13.33
CA GLU A 279 -8.09 31.71 12.67
C GLU A 279 -8.15 32.92 13.60
N VAL A 280 -7.05 33.64 13.78
CA VAL A 280 -6.93 34.77 14.68
C VAL A 280 -6.56 36.03 13.91
N THR A 281 -7.48 36.97 13.85
CA THR A 281 -7.28 38.21 13.09
C THR A 281 -6.89 39.42 13.99
N GLY A 282 -6.52 40.53 13.35
CA GLY A 282 -6.27 41.79 14.01
C GLY A 282 -7.46 42.20 14.90
N GLY A 283 -7.20 42.63 16.13
CA GLY A 283 -8.24 42.96 17.12
C GLY A 283 -8.71 41.74 17.94
N ASN A 284 -7.97 40.63 17.91
CA ASN A 284 -8.26 39.40 18.65
C ASN A 284 -9.66 38.82 18.35
N THR A 285 -10.12 38.92 17.13
CA THR A 285 -11.27 38.15 16.66
C THR A 285 -10.80 36.72 16.33
N VAL A 286 -11.43 35.72 16.92
CA VAL A 286 -11.12 34.34 16.73
C VAL A 286 -12.28 33.66 16.01
N TRP A 287 -11.99 33.09 14.86
CA TRP A 287 -12.89 32.22 14.16
C TRP A 287 -12.55 30.76 14.49
N ILE A 288 -13.55 29.91 14.54
CA ILE A 288 -13.41 28.49 14.84
C ILE A 288 -14.32 27.72 13.89
N ILE A 289 -13.79 26.72 13.21
CA ILE A 289 -14.59 25.70 12.54
C ILE A 289 -14.31 24.36 13.20
N SER A 290 -15.36 23.61 13.53
CA SER A 290 -15.20 22.33 14.22
C SER A 290 -16.11 21.29 13.62
N SER A 291 -15.53 20.13 13.27
CA SER A 291 -16.30 18.94 12.94
C SER A 291 -16.96 18.41 14.21
N THR A 292 -18.19 17.96 14.07
CA THR A 292 -18.88 17.14 15.04
C THR A 292 -18.76 15.67 14.63
N ARG A 293 -19.54 14.75 15.17
CA ARG A 293 -19.50 13.34 14.76
C ARG A 293 -19.75 13.17 13.26
N ASP A 294 -19.23 12.09 12.68
CA ASP A 294 -19.19 11.75 11.26
C ASP A 294 -20.51 11.89 10.46
N ALA A 295 -21.65 12.14 11.10
CA ALA A 295 -22.96 12.33 10.45
C ALA A 295 -23.57 13.71 10.70
N ASP A 296 -22.96 14.55 11.54
CA ASP A 296 -23.51 15.84 11.90
C ASP A 296 -22.77 16.97 11.15
N PRO A 297 -23.43 18.06 10.78
CA PRO A 297 -22.78 19.17 10.09
C PRO A 297 -21.70 19.83 10.96
N VAL A 298 -20.70 20.41 10.33
CA VAL A 298 -19.70 21.26 11.00
C VAL A 298 -20.40 22.43 11.70
N LYS A 299 -19.69 23.05 12.64
CA LYS A 299 -20.09 24.30 13.26
C LYS A 299 -19.04 25.38 13.03
N ILE A 300 -19.46 26.59 12.73
CA ILE A 300 -18.60 27.76 12.62
C ILE A 300 -18.96 28.71 13.75
N PHE A 301 -17.93 29.22 14.44
CA PHE A 301 -18.11 30.19 15.51
C PHE A 301 -17.23 31.43 15.27
N LYS A 302 -17.72 32.60 15.76
CA LYS A 302 -16.97 33.83 15.79
C LYS A 302 -16.95 34.40 17.21
N GLY A 303 -15.77 34.55 17.77
CA GLY A 303 -15.52 35.16 19.07
C GLY A 303 -14.74 36.46 18.94
N ASN A 304 -15.03 37.42 19.83
CA ASN A 304 -14.32 38.70 19.90
C ASN A 304 -13.46 38.80 21.17
N ASN A 305 -12.51 39.72 21.19
CA ASN A 305 -11.64 40.00 22.33
C ASN A 305 -10.92 38.76 22.88
N GLY A 306 -10.38 37.89 22.02
CA GLY A 306 -9.65 36.70 22.43
C GLY A 306 -10.50 35.69 23.18
N LEU A 307 -11.75 35.47 22.78
CA LEU A 307 -12.68 34.54 23.44
C LEU A 307 -12.90 34.81 24.93
N ASN A 308 -12.90 36.09 25.34
CA ASN A 308 -13.22 36.45 26.74
C ASN A 308 -14.73 36.37 27.08
N GLY A 309 -15.52 35.84 26.17
CA GLY A 309 -16.93 35.47 26.29
C GLY A 309 -17.24 34.37 25.28
N PRO A 310 -18.42 33.72 25.38
CA PRO A 310 -18.77 32.64 24.45
C PRO A 310 -18.82 33.16 23.01
N PRO A 311 -18.24 32.48 22.03
CA PRO A 311 -18.35 32.86 20.64
C PRO A 311 -19.80 32.67 20.15
N ALA A 312 -20.17 33.41 19.13
CA ALA A 312 -21.47 33.29 18.46
C ALA A 312 -21.37 32.24 17.35
N GLU A 313 -22.32 31.32 17.29
CA GLU A 313 -22.44 30.38 16.17
C GLU A 313 -22.90 31.15 14.91
N VAL A 314 -22.27 30.82 13.77
CA VAL A 314 -22.50 31.45 12.47
C VAL A 314 -23.30 30.51 11.58
N THR A 315 -24.20 31.02 10.76
CA THR A 315 -24.93 30.20 9.77
C THR A 315 -23.95 29.59 8.76
N LEU A 316 -24.08 28.30 8.48
CA LEU A 316 -23.22 27.59 7.53
C LEU A 316 -23.47 28.01 6.07
N PRO A 317 -22.47 27.88 5.18
CA PRO A 317 -22.67 27.95 3.75
C PRO A 317 -23.55 26.80 3.25
N ASP A 318 -24.42 27.12 2.27
CA ASP A 318 -25.21 26.10 1.55
C ASP A 318 -24.44 25.62 0.32
N ALA A 319 -24.45 24.33 0.02
CA ALA A 319 -23.99 23.80 -1.25
C ALA A 319 -25.08 23.97 -2.33
N VAL A 320 -24.71 24.57 -3.47
CA VAL A 320 -25.72 24.93 -4.51
C VAL A 320 -26.25 23.73 -5.31
N ASP A 321 -25.53 22.62 -5.34
CA ASP A 321 -25.82 21.45 -6.16
C ASP A 321 -26.52 20.31 -5.40
N ILE A 322 -26.50 20.34 -4.08
CA ILE A 322 -27.20 19.39 -3.21
C ILE A 322 -27.77 20.10 -1.98
N SER A 323 -28.81 19.53 -1.36
CA SER A 323 -29.38 20.02 -0.11
C SER A 323 -28.57 19.51 1.10
N SER A 324 -27.31 19.89 1.21
CA SER A 324 -26.44 19.60 2.36
C SER A 324 -25.54 20.80 2.64
N GLU A 325 -24.86 20.81 3.79
CA GLU A 325 -23.86 21.80 4.10
C GLU A 325 -22.60 21.61 3.21
N PHE A 326 -21.72 22.61 3.18
CA PHE A 326 -20.64 22.74 2.19
C PHE A 326 -19.53 21.68 2.25
N THR A 327 -19.38 20.95 3.38
CA THR A 327 -18.39 19.85 3.51
C THR A 327 -18.98 18.49 3.09
N ARG A 328 -20.31 18.39 2.96
CA ARG A 328 -21.03 17.15 2.62
C ARG A 328 -20.71 15.97 3.53
N GLY A 329 -20.33 16.23 4.78
CA GLY A 329 -19.94 15.22 5.76
C GLY A 329 -18.49 14.74 5.64
N GLN A 330 -17.66 15.34 4.77
CA GLN A 330 -16.22 15.06 4.67
C GLN A 330 -15.36 15.98 5.56
N HIS A 331 -15.94 16.75 6.45
CA HIS A 331 -15.27 17.68 7.37
C HIS A 331 -14.11 17.06 8.19
N TRP A 332 -14.05 15.75 8.29
CA TRP A 332 -12.92 15.05 8.91
C TRP A 332 -11.67 15.06 8.02
N TYR A 333 -11.86 15.26 6.72
CA TYR A 333 -10.81 15.29 5.70
C TYR A 333 -10.60 16.71 5.15
N ASP A 334 -11.64 17.33 4.53
CA ASP A 334 -11.61 18.62 3.89
C ASP A 334 -12.24 19.71 4.78
N GLN A 335 -11.43 20.43 5.48
CA GLN A 335 -11.86 21.55 6.31
C GLN A 335 -10.81 22.66 6.26
N MET A 336 -11.19 23.81 5.76
CA MET A 336 -10.33 24.99 5.63
C MET A 336 -11.05 26.20 6.21
N LEU A 337 -10.31 27.01 6.97
CA LEU A 337 -10.73 28.31 7.50
C LEU A 337 -9.59 29.31 7.32
N GLU A 338 -9.88 30.48 6.72
CA GLU A 338 -8.90 31.57 6.54
C GLU A 338 -9.59 32.92 6.57
N ALA A 339 -9.09 33.87 7.32
CA ALA A 339 -9.68 35.17 7.44
C ALA A 339 -8.74 36.30 6.95
N ASP A 340 -9.31 37.32 6.36
CA ASP A 340 -8.58 38.52 5.93
C ASP A 340 -7.91 39.18 7.16
N PRO A 341 -6.58 39.29 7.18
CA PRO A 341 -5.83 39.76 8.36
C PRO A 341 -6.17 41.21 8.76
N ILE A 342 -6.72 41.99 7.83
CA ILE A 342 -7.09 43.40 8.05
C ILE A 342 -8.61 43.56 8.34
N ASN A 343 -9.43 42.70 7.71
CA ASN A 343 -10.90 42.75 7.83
C ASN A 343 -11.46 41.45 8.38
N SER A 344 -11.57 41.33 9.69
CA SER A 344 -12.12 40.16 10.38
C SER A 344 -13.54 39.73 9.99
N ASN A 345 -14.24 40.50 9.13
CA ASN A 345 -15.54 40.12 8.58
C ASN A 345 -15.46 39.47 7.20
N LYS A 346 -14.28 39.47 6.55
CA LYS A 346 -14.05 38.79 5.29
C LYS A 346 -13.34 37.45 5.61
N VAL A 347 -14.02 36.33 5.37
CA VAL A 347 -13.55 35.00 5.74
C VAL A 347 -13.85 34.05 4.61
N PHE A 348 -12.94 33.14 4.40
CA PHE A 348 -13.06 32.05 3.46
C PHE A 348 -13.20 30.71 4.23
N VAL A 349 -14.08 29.86 3.78
CA VAL A 349 -14.16 28.49 4.24
C VAL A 349 -14.20 27.54 3.06
N GLY A 350 -13.57 26.41 3.22
CA GLY A 350 -13.52 25.34 2.24
C GLY A 350 -13.94 24.01 2.85
N GLY A 351 -14.65 23.27 2.10
CA GLY A 351 -14.95 21.86 2.16
C GLY A 351 -14.76 21.34 0.75
N ILE A 352 -15.80 20.75 0.15
CA ILE A 352 -15.75 20.38 -1.29
C ILE A 352 -15.50 21.62 -2.18
N ASN A 353 -16.13 22.74 -1.87
CA ASN A 353 -16.03 23.99 -2.63
C ASN A 353 -15.61 25.15 -1.74
N LEU A 354 -15.13 26.23 -2.36
CA LEU A 354 -14.77 27.47 -1.69
C LEU A 354 -15.97 28.37 -1.49
N HIS A 355 -16.06 28.98 -0.29
CA HIS A 355 -17.08 29.97 0.09
C HIS A 355 -16.44 31.17 0.75
N ARG A 356 -17.06 32.34 0.60
CA ARG A 356 -16.60 33.60 1.21
C ARG A 356 -17.77 34.31 1.89
N THR A 357 -17.53 34.85 3.06
CA THR A 357 -18.36 35.91 3.65
C THR A 357 -17.61 37.24 3.69
N THR A 358 -18.32 38.37 3.59
CA THR A 358 -17.75 39.74 3.74
C THR A 358 -18.42 40.55 4.84
N ASN A 359 -19.40 39.96 5.53
CA ASN A 359 -20.16 40.57 6.60
C ASN A 359 -20.00 39.88 7.96
N GLY A 360 -18.99 39.05 8.09
CA GLY A 360 -18.70 38.32 9.32
C GLY A 360 -19.73 37.23 9.64
N GLY A 361 -20.38 36.66 8.65
CA GLY A 361 -21.38 35.62 8.85
C GLY A 361 -22.64 36.14 9.56
N ALA A 362 -23.01 37.41 9.38
CA ALA A 362 -24.08 38.06 10.12
C ALA A 362 -25.39 37.28 10.08
N THR A 363 -25.92 36.93 11.25
CA THR A 363 -27.21 36.25 11.42
C THR A 363 -28.39 37.16 10.97
N GLY A 364 -29.41 36.56 10.36
CA GLY A 364 -30.62 37.27 9.92
C GLY A 364 -30.61 37.73 8.46
N THR A 365 -29.55 37.45 7.71
CA THR A 365 -29.50 37.56 6.25
C THR A 365 -29.76 36.18 5.63
N THR A 366 -30.43 36.12 4.49
CA THR A 366 -30.59 34.90 3.71
C THR A 366 -29.21 34.55 3.18
N ASN A 367 -28.58 33.52 3.72
CA ASN A 367 -27.24 33.02 3.44
C ASN A 367 -26.15 34.13 3.41
N PRO A 368 -25.35 34.32 4.50
CA PRO A 368 -24.28 35.31 4.55
C PRO A 368 -23.05 34.93 3.72
N TRP A 369 -23.04 33.80 3.05
CA TRP A 369 -21.94 33.25 2.29
C TRP A 369 -22.18 33.32 0.78
N THR A 370 -21.12 33.50 0.04
CA THR A 370 -21.06 33.42 -1.41
C THR A 370 -20.20 32.19 -1.80
N GLN A 371 -20.75 31.26 -2.52
CA GLN A 371 -19.96 30.18 -3.11
C GLN A 371 -19.10 30.70 -4.26
N LEU A 372 -17.79 30.48 -4.24
CA LEU A 372 -16.82 31.01 -5.21
C LEU A 372 -16.51 30.00 -6.32
N SER A 373 -16.54 28.72 -6.02
CA SER A 373 -16.14 27.66 -6.94
C SER A 373 -17.14 26.51 -6.97
N GLN A 374 -16.98 25.68 -7.98
CA GLN A 374 -17.69 24.40 -8.06
C GLN A 374 -16.75 23.37 -8.68
N TRP A 375 -16.56 22.26 -8.00
CA TRP A 375 -15.62 21.20 -8.38
C TRP A 375 -15.88 20.54 -9.76
N TYR A 376 -17.08 20.71 -10.30
CA TYR A 376 -17.37 20.36 -11.70
C TYR A 376 -17.26 21.55 -12.66
N GLY A 377 -17.17 22.78 -12.16
CA GLY A 377 -17.41 23.98 -12.94
C GLY A 377 -18.83 24.03 -13.51
N GLY A 378 -19.15 25.03 -14.31
CA GLY A 378 -20.42 25.11 -15.04
C GLY A 378 -21.52 25.94 -14.36
N THR A 379 -22.75 25.77 -14.82
CA THR A 379 -23.89 26.58 -14.38
C THR A 379 -24.86 25.78 -13.51
N PHE A 380 -25.06 26.23 -12.29
CA PHE A 380 -26.01 25.66 -11.33
C PHE A 380 -27.00 26.73 -10.90
N GLN A 381 -28.30 26.44 -10.96
CA GLN A 381 -29.39 27.38 -10.60
C GLN A 381 -29.28 28.76 -11.29
N GLY A 382 -28.72 28.78 -12.52
CA GLY A 382 -28.55 29.99 -13.32
C GLY A 382 -27.30 30.82 -13.01
N VAL A 383 -26.45 30.37 -12.10
CA VAL A 383 -25.17 30.98 -11.76
C VAL A 383 -24.05 30.15 -12.34
N SER A 384 -23.09 30.79 -13.02
CA SER A 384 -21.87 30.12 -13.53
C SER A 384 -20.79 30.15 -12.46
N TYR A 385 -20.25 28.97 -12.14
CA TYR A 385 -19.16 28.79 -11.19
C TYR A 385 -17.87 28.43 -11.91
N GLN A 386 -16.77 28.96 -11.40
CA GLN A 386 -15.45 28.58 -11.83
C GLN A 386 -15.08 27.21 -11.29
N TYR A 387 -14.25 26.49 -12.06
CA TYR A 387 -13.68 25.25 -11.60
C TYR A 387 -12.56 25.51 -10.59
N VAL A 388 -12.65 24.89 -9.43
CA VAL A 388 -11.54 24.61 -8.52
C VAL A 388 -11.70 23.15 -8.12
N HIS A 389 -10.60 22.41 -8.02
CA HIS A 389 -10.66 21.01 -7.59
C HIS A 389 -11.35 20.90 -6.24
N ALA A 390 -11.98 19.77 -5.97
CA ALA A 390 -12.62 19.48 -4.69
C ALA A 390 -11.61 19.46 -3.54
N ASP A 391 -12.17 19.42 -2.34
CA ASP A 391 -11.51 19.11 -1.08
C ASP A 391 -10.43 20.14 -0.72
N GLN A 392 -10.88 21.23 -0.08
CA GLN A 392 -10.02 22.35 0.27
C GLN A 392 -9.32 22.12 1.61
N HIS A 393 -8.00 22.34 1.66
CA HIS A 393 -7.17 22.03 2.83
C HIS A 393 -6.53 23.26 3.48
N GLY A 394 -6.21 24.27 2.71
CA GLY A 394 -5.55 25.45 3.24
C GLY A 394 -5.63 26.65 2.32
N ALA A 395 -5.40 27.83 2.89
CA ALA A 395 -5.26 29.06 2.13
C ALA A 395 -4.14 29.91 2.73
N ALA A 396 -3.64 30.86 1.95
CA ALA A 396 -2.68 31.86 2.40
C ALA A 396 -3.03 33.19 1.80
N ILE A 397 -3.33 34.17 2.63
CA ILE A 397 -3.67 35.54 2.23
C ILE A 397 -2.42 36.43 2.36
N LEU A 398 -2.11 37.20 1.30
CA LEU A 398 -1.00 38.12 1.34
C LEU A 398 -1.36 39.34 2.20
N GLU A 399 -0.75 39.50 3.37
CA GLU A 399 -1.07 40.55 4.35
C GLU A 399 -1.02 41.95 3.74
N SER A 400 -0.07 42.24 2.84
CA SER A 400 0.07 43.55 2.18
C SER A 400 -0.98 43.84 1.10
N ASP A 401 -1.67 42.79 0.60
CA ASP A 401 -2.76 42.89 -0.38
C ASP A 401 -3.73 41.71 -0.20
N PRO A 402 -4.71 41.80 0.70
CA PRO A 402 -5.63 40.70 1.03
C PRO A 402 -6.58 40.27 -0.07
N ASN A 403 -6.46 40.81 -1.28
CA ASN A 403 -7.12 40.30 -2.47
C ASN A 403 -6.31 39.19 -3.17
N LYS A 404 -5.02 39.06 -2.82
CA LYS A 404 -4.15 38.00 -3.33
C LYS A 404 -4.14 36.81 -2.38
N ILE A 405 -4.68 35.74 -2.86
CA ILE A 405 -4.88 34.52 -2.05
C ILE A 405 -4.46 33.29 -2.86
N LEU A 406 -3.77 32.37 -2.22
CA LEU A 406 -3.54 30.99 -2.69
C LEU A 406 -4.48 30.06 -1.95
N PHE A 407 -5.07 29.10 -2.65
CA PHE A 407 -5.87 28.01 -2.09
C PHE A 407 -5.24 26.68 -2.46
N GLY A 408 -5.02 25.82 -1.47
CA GLY A 408 -4.53 24.45 -1.64
C GLY A 408 -5.67 23.45 -1.54
N ASN A 409 -5.70 22.49 -2.47
CA ASN A 409 -6.70 21.41 -2.53
C ASN A 409 -6.09 20.17 -3.17
N ASP A 410 -6.87 19.07 -3.26
CA ASP A 410 -6.41 17.81 -3.81
C ASP A 410 -5.99 17.84 -5.29
N GLY A 411 -6.34 18.87 -6.02
CA GLY A 411 -5.91 19.13 -7.40
C GLY A 411 -4.73 20.08 -7.52
N GLY A 412 -4.16 20.56 -6.41
CA GLY A 412 -3.00 21.46 -6.38
C GLY A 412 -3.31 22.86 -5.84
N VAL A 413 -2.76 23.90 -6.48
CA VAL A 413 -2.83 25.30 -6.03
C VAL A 413 -3.63 26.15 -7.00
N PHE A 414 -4.55 26.95 -6.43
CA PHE A 414 -5.31 27.97 -7.16
C PHE A 414 -5.03 29.35 -6.59
N PHE A 415 -5.10 30.36 -7.44
CA PHE A 415 -4.76 31.75 -7.11
C PHE A 415 -5.88 32.72 -7.51
N THR A 416 -6.08 33.75 -6.70
CA THR A 416 -6.86 34.94 -7.01
C THR A 416 -6.06 36.20 -6.70
N ASP A 417 -6.30 37.29 -7.44
CA ASP A 417 -5.80 38.65 -7.13
C ASP A 417 -6.92 39.67 -6.94
N ASP A 418 -8.16 39.21 -6.86
CA ASP A 418 -9.36 40.05 -6.68
C ASP A 418 -10.25 39.55 -5.54
N GLY A 419 -9.69 38.77 -4.61
CA GLY A 419 -10.38 38.34 -3.39
C GLY A 419 -11.36 37.18 -3.61
N GLY A 420 -11.18 36.40 -4.65
CA GLY A 420 -11.92 35.19 -4.97
C GLY A 420 -12.96 35.32 -6.07
N ASP A 421 -13.06 36.50 -6.72
CA ASP A 421 -14.01 36.68 -7.81
C ASP A 421 -13.53 35.99 -9.10
N ASN A 422 -12.20 35.87 -9.31
CA ASN A 422 -11.59 35.08 -10.35
C ASN A 422 -10.51 34.16 -9.77
N LEU A 423 -10.56 32.87 -10.15
CA LEU A 423 -9.68 31.81 -9.68
C LEU A 423 -8.93 31.17 -10.85
N SER A 424 -7.64 30.93 -10.71
CA SER A 424 -6.80 30.32 -11.76
C SER A 424 -5.83 29.31 -11.16
N SER A 425 -5.65 28.17 -11.84
CA SER A 425 -4.67 27.14 -11.44
C SER A 425 -3.23 27.68 -11.52
N ARG A 426 -2.38 27.21 -10.62
CA ARG A 426 -0.93 27.46 -10.54
C ARG A 426 -0.10 26.19 -10.52
N ASN A 427 -0.56 25.15 -11.20
CA ASN A 427 0.05 23.81 -11.15
C ASN A 427 1.13 23.58 -12.23
N ASP A 428 1.42 24.56 -13.08
CA ASP A 428 2.43 24.43 -14.13
C ASP A 428 3.84 24.26 -13.51
N ASN A 429 4.53 23.18 -13.85
CA ASN A 429 5.83 22.79 -13.31
C ASN A 429 5.84 22.51 -11.80
N TYR A 430 4.70 22.14 -11.24
CA TYR A 430 4.49 21.81 -9.85
C TYR A 430 4.08 20.33 -9.75
N HIS A 431 4.94 19.48 -9.16
CA HIS A 431 4.78 18.03 -9.13
C HIS A 431 4.41 17.60 -7.72
N THR A 432 3.12 17.34 -7.49
CA THR A 432 2.58 16.91 -6.18
C THR A 432 1.60 15.76 -6.31
N SER A 433 1.61 15.06 -7.45
CA SER A 433 0.69 13.95 -7.69
C SER A 433 0.92 12.80 -6.71
N GLN A 434 -0.16 12.34 -6.08
CA GLN A 434 -0.19 11.27 -5.08
C GLN A 434 -0.57 9.96 -5.75
N TYR A 435 0.43 9.24 -6.25
CA TYR A 435 0.21 7.93 -6.87
C TYR A 435 0.02 6.84 -5.82
N TYR A 436 -0.97 5.98 -6.00
CA TYR A 436 -1.13 4.73 -5.26
C TYR A 436 -0.37 3.59 -5.93
N THR A 437 -0.41 3.52 -7.27
CA THR A 437 0.23 2.47 -8.06
C THR A 437 0.84 3.04 -9.33
N VAL A 438 1.78 2.31 -9.91
CA VAL A 438 2.29 2.57 -11.27
C VAL A 438 2.37 1.26 -12.04
N ALA A 439 2.04 1.30 -13.32
CA ALA A 439 2.25 0.20 -14.25
C ALA A 439 2.91 0.72 -15.52
N VAL A 440 3.83 -0.04 -16.09
CA VAL A 440 4.64 0.37 -17.23
C VAL A 440 4.36 -0.52 -18.43
N ALA A 441 4.14 0.10 -19.59
CA ALA A 441 3.99 -0.62 -20.83
C ALA A 441 5.35 -1.20 -21.31
N PRO A 442 5.39 -2.39 -21.91
CA PRO A 442 6.61 -2.91 -22.56
C PRO A 442 7.25 -1.88 -23.48
N SER A 443 8.57 -1.84 -23.55
CA SER A 443 9.35 -0.85 -24.31
C SER A 443 9.01 -0.85 -25.81
N THR A 444 8.54 -1.98 -26.34
CA THR A 444 8.20 -2.18 -27.75
C THR A 444 6.72 -2.02 -28.05
N MET A 445 5.84 -1.93 -27.05
CA MET A 445 4.38 -1.97 -27.22
C MET A 445 3.83 -0.98 -28.25
N PHE A 446 4.43 0.20 -28.34
CA PHE A 446 3.98 1.27 -29.24
C PHE A 446 4.95 1.58 -30.39
N ASN A 447 5.90 0.71 -30.71
CA ASN A 447 6.91 0.96 -31.73
C ASN A 447 6.32 1.14 -33.14
N ASP A 448 5.29 0.42 -33.46
CA ASP A 448 4.61 0.36 -34.75
C ASP A 448 3.15 0.84 -34.70
N HIS A 449 2.69 1.26 -33.52
CA HIS A 449 1.30 1.56 -33.27
C HIS A 449 1.11 2.93 -32.65
N GLN A 450 0.07 3.66 -33.07
CA GLN A 450 -0.35 4.92 -32.47
C GLN A 450 -1.78 4.77 -31.92
N VAL A 451 -1.99 5.08 -30.68
CA VAL A 451 -3.30 5.08 -30.07
C VAL A 451 -3.65 6.43 -29.50
N ARG A 452 -4.88 6.82 -29.66
CA ARG A 452 -5.48 7.99 -29.02
C ARG A 452 -6.19 7.58 -27.76
N VAL A 453 -5.70 7.98 -26.60
CA VAL A 453 -6.38 7.75 -25.33
C VAL A 453 -7.32 8.91 -25.04
N SER A 454 -8.61 8.61 -24.94
CA SER A 454 -9.65 9.58 -24.60
C SER A 454 -9.80 9.64 -23.08
N GLY A 455 -9.76 10.85 -22.52
CA GLY A 455 -10.13 11.05 -21.11
C GLY A 455 -11.63 10.85 -20.92
N SER A 456 -12.02 10.21 -19.83
CA SER A 456 -13.43 10.01 -19.45
C SER A 456 -14.13 11.30 -18.99
N ASP A 457 -13.40 12.41 -18.89
CA ASP A 457 -13.92 13.64 -18.30
C ASP A 457 -14.47 14.62 -19.33
N SER A 458 -15.80 14.53 -19.54
CA SER A 458 -16.55 15.52 -20.33
C SER A 458 -16.61 16.91 -19.67
N ARG A 459 -16.13 17.08 -18.45
CA ARG A 459 -16.19 18.31 -17.66
C ARG A 459 -15.15 19.34 -18.06
N TYR A 460 -14.02 18.91 -18.62
CA TYR A 460 -13.11 19.80 -19.29
C TYR A 460 -13.65 20.10 -20.71
N SER A 461 -14.61 21.01 -20.79
CA SER A 461 -15.16 21.55 -22.06
C SER A 461 -14.16 22.36 -22.87
N ILE A 462 -12.89 22.09 -22.77
CA ILE A 462 -11.89 22.47 -23.74
C ILE A 462 -11.91 21.34 -24.78
N GLY A 463 -12.77 21.50 -25.76
CA GLY A 463 -13.11 20.56 -26.84
C GLY A 463 -11.93 20.08 -27.68
N SER A 464 -11.06 19.31 -27.08
CA SER A 464 -10.10 18.47 -27.78
C SER A 464 -9.73 17.30 -26.88
N SER A 465 -10.17 16.11 -27.25
CA SER A 465 -9.54 14.88 -26.82
C SER A 465 -8.03 15.08 -26.85
N LYS A 466 -7.36 15.02 -25.69
CA LYS A 466 -5.89 15.04 -25.65
C LYS A 466 -5.42 13.74 -26.28
N PHE A 467 -4.75 13.85 -27.43
CA PHE A 467 -4.20 12.72 -28.10
C PHE A 467 -2.85 12.37 -27.51
N ILE A 468 -2.67 11.14 -27.11
CA ILE A 468 -1.37 10.58 -26.89
C ILE A 468 -0.94 9.99 -28.22
N SER A 469 -0.14 10.75 -28.97
CA SER A 469 0.47 10.19 -30.16
C SER A 469 1.61 9.28 -29.72
N LYS A 470 1.76 8.18 -30.44
CA LYS A 470 2.94 7.35 -30.37
C LYS A 470 4.19 8.20 -30.33
N ALA A 471 4.94 7.84 -29.44
CA ALA A 471 6.33 8.10 -29.46
C ALA A 471 7.07 7.05 -30.27
N GLY A 472 8.09 7.42 -30.96
CA GLY A 472 9.04 6.45 -31.51
C GLY A 472 9.68 5.56 -30.44
N ALA A 473 10.43 4.56 -30.84
CA ALA A 473 11.25 3.76 -29.95
C ALA A 473 11.94 4.64 -28.89
N ASN A 474 11.85 4.31 -27.62
CA ASN A 474 12.43 5.00 -26.45
C ASN A 474 11.56 6.07 -25.76
N GLN A 475 10.26 6.00 -25.85
CA GLN A 475 9.39 6.78 -24.96
C GLN A 475 8.80 5.91 -23.86
N ASP A 476 8.71 6.48 -22.68
CA ASP A 476 8.11 5.81 -21.55
C ASP A 476 6.59 5.99 -21.60
N VAL A 477 5.87 4.89 -21.58
CA VAL A 477 4.41 4.88 -21.47
C VAL A 477 4.07 4.16 -20.16
N PHE A 478 3.39 4.85 -19.29
CA PHE A 478 2.98 4.31 -17.99
C PHE A 478 1.60 4.81 -17.58
N ALA A 479 0.95 4.09 -16.70
CA ALA A 479 -0.30 4.50 -16.08
C ALA A 479 -0.21 4.34 -14.56
N GLY A 480 -1.02 5.08 -13.83
CA GLY A 480 -1.10 4.95 -12.39
C GLY A 480 -2.40 5.49 -11.84
N GLY A 481 -2.87 4.87 -10.77
CA GLY A 481 -3.99 5.37 -9.99
C GLY A 481 -3.53 6.39 -8.97
N LEU A 482 -4.29 7.48 -8.84
CA LEU A 482 -3.97 8.61 -7.96
C LEU A 482 -5.12 8.89 -7.02
N GLN A 483 -4.80 9.34 -5.82
CA GLN A 483 -5.81 9.89 -4.92
C GLN A 483 -6.47 11.11 -5.57
N ASP A 484 -7.79 11.14 -5.58
CA ASP A 484 -8.69 12.21 -6.05
C ASP A 484 -8.49 12.69 -7.50
N ASN A 485 -7.46 12.20 -8.18
CA ASN A 485 -7.09 12.62 -9.53
C ASN A 485 -7.25 11.52 -10.59
N GLY A 486 -7.89 10.42 -10.22
CA GLY A 486 -8.26 9.33 -11.11
C GLY A 486 -7.08 8.49 -11.59
N THR A 487 -7.29 7.74 -12.66
CA THR A 487 -6.22 7.01 -13.34
C THR A 487 -5.62 7.87 -14.44
N GLN A 488 -4.32 8.09 -14.41
CA GLN A 488 -3.56 8.86 -15.41
C GLN A 488 -2.81 7.90 -16.32
N PHE A 489 -3.03 8.07 -17.63
CA PHE A 489 -2.22 7.45 -18.69
C PHE A 489 -1.20 8.46 -19.17
N SER A 490 0.08 8.18 -19.02
CA SER A 490 1.18 9.12 -19.22
C SER A 490 2.13 8.67 -20.32
N VAL A 491 2.62 9.63 -21.11
CA VAL A 491 3.67 9.42 -22.09
C VAL A 491 4.77 10.44 -21.86
N ASP A 492 5.96 9.97 -21.59
CA ASP A 492 7.14 10.83 -21.50
C ASP A 492 7.74 11.04 -22.89
N LYS A 493 7.88 12.29 -23.28
CA LYS A 493 8.45 12.68 -24.57
C LYS A 493 9.94 12.90 -24.46
N SER A 494 10.65 12.64 -25.55
CA SER A 494 12.11 12.79 -25.63
C SER A 494 12.65 14.20 -25.34
N ASN A 495 11.78 15.21 -25.21
CA ASN A 495 12.12 16.57 -24.81
C ASN A 495 11.98 16.85 -23.30
N GLY A 496 11.75 15.82 -22.49
CA GLY A 496 11.56 15.95 -21.05
C GLY A 496 10.17 16.46 -20.64
N THR A 497 9.18 16.40 -21.54
CA THR A 497 7.80 16.79 -21.23
C THR A 497 6.93 15.54 -21.13
N THR A 498 6.32 15.30 -19.97
CA THR A 498 5.32 14.26 -19.79
C THR A 498 3.93 14.77 -20.15
N VAL A 499 3.18 13.99 -20.92
CA VAL A 499 1.78 14.27 -21.24
C VAL A 499 0.92 13.21 -20.58
N ALA A 500 0.10 13.62 -19.64
CA ALA A 500 -0.87 12.77 -18.97
C ALA A 500 -2.29 12.98 -19.49
N THR A 501 -3.05 11.90 -19.58
CA THR A 501 -4.48 11.92 -19.92
C THR A 501 -5.23 11.16 -18.84
N ARG A 502 -6.21 11.81 -18.23
CA ARG A 502 -7.07 11.18 -17.23
C ARG A 502 -7.96 10.13 -17.90
N SER A 503 -7.73 8.87 -17.62
CA SER A 503 -8.49 7.73 -18.15
C SER A 503 -9.69 7.39 -17.26
N GLY A 504 -9.53 7.39 -15.96
CA GLY A 504 -10.58 7.18 -14.96
C GLY A 504 -10.81 8.41 -14.06
N GLY A 505 -11.96 8.52 -13.42
CA GLY A 505 -12.30 9.59 -12.50
C GLY A 505 -12.26 9.17 -11.01
N GLY A 506 -12.42 10.12 -10.09
CA GLY A 506 -12.37 9.89 -8.64
C GLY A 506 -11.00 9.47 -8.16
N ASP A 507 -10.94 8.52 -7.23
CA ASP A 507 -9.69 7.88 -6.85
C ASP A 507 -9.35 6.78 -7.85
N GLY A 508 -8.18 6.88 -8.48
CA GLY A 508 -7.62 5.79 -9.25
C GLY A 508 -6.98 4.78 -8.30
N ALA A 509 -7.23 3.49 -8.51
CA ALA A 509 -6.64 2.44 -7.67
C ALA A 509 -5.56 1.65 -8.44
N ALA A 510 -5.59 0.31 -8.40
CA ALA A 510 -4.61 -0.51 -9.09
C ALA A 510 -4.63 -0.29 -10.61
N THR A 511 -3.45 -0.30 -11.22
CA THR A 511 -3.26 -0.28 -12.67
C THR A 511 -2.29 -1.38 -13.07
N MET A 512 -2.50 -1.97 -14.25
CA MET A 512 -1.63 -3.03 -14.77
C MET A 512 -1.60 -2.94 -16.30
N PHE A 513 -0.45 -3.12 -16.92
CA PHE A 513 -0.32 -3.21 -18.37
C PHE A 513 -0.21 -4.65 -18.86
N SER A 514 -0.84 -4.93 -19.99
CA SER A 514 -0.52 -6.13 -20.77
C SER A 514 0.98 -6.15 -21.09
N GLN A 515 1.61 -7.29 -20.88
CA GLN A 515 3.00 -7.52 -21.28
C GLN A 515 3.08 -8.12 -22.70
N ASN A 516 1.93 -8.37 -23.34
CA ASN A 516 1.85 -8.86 -24.72
C ASN A 516 1.73 -7.69 -25.71
N PRO A 517 2.76 -7.39 -26.53
CA PRO A 517 2.73 -6.29 -27.47
C PRO A 517 1.71 -6.49 -28.62
N ASN A 518 1.20 -7.70 -28.82
CA ASN A 518 0.18 -8.01 -29.83
C ASN A 518 -1.25 -7.85 -29.31
N ASN A 519 -1.45 -7.84 -27.99
CA ASN A 519 -2.72 -7.54 -27.35
C ASN A 519 -2.55 -6.40 -26.35
N ARG A 520 -2.72 -5.17 -26.82
CA ARG A 520 -2.36 -3.94 -26.12
C ARG A 520 -3.52 -3.43 -25.30
N TYR A 521 -3.38 -3.42 -23.99
CA TYR A 521 -4.36 -2.86 -23.05
C TYR A 521 -3.70 -2.49 -21.75
N PHE A 522 -4.41 -1.76 -20.92
CA PHE A 522 -4.13 -1.65 -19.49
C PHE A 522 -5.42 -1.80 -18.69
N ILE A 523 -5.28 -2.29 -17.48
CA ILE A 523 -6.36 -2.40 -16.50
C ILE A 523 -6.33 -1.14 -15.64
N GLN A 524 -7.49 -0.56 -15.39
CA GLN A 524 -7.72 0.49 -14.42
C GLN A 524 -8.80 0.05 -13.45
N ASN A 525 -8.66 0.46 -12.19
CA ASN A 525 -9.60 0.15 -11.13
C ASN A 525 -10.02 1.44 -10.41
N TYR A 526 -11.29 1.53 -10.04
CA TYR A 526 -11.79 2.47 -9.07
C TYR A 526 -11.88 1.78 -7.70
N VAL A 527 -11.80 2.53 -6.62
CA VAL A 527 -11.76 2.03 -5.24
C VAL A 527 -12.81 0.95 -4.95
N TYR A 528 -12.49 0.03 -4.03
CA TYR A 528 -13.35 -1.07 -3.57
C TYR A 528 -13.78 -2.07 -4.66
N ASN A 529 -13.07 -2.19 -5.77
CA ASN A 529 -13.51 -2.93 -6.95
C ASN A 529 -14.85 -2.46 -7.55
N ASN A 530 -15.28 -1.25 -7.29
CA ASN A 530 -16.57 -0.77 -7.80
C ASN A 530 -16.60 -0.67 -9.32
N ASP A 531 -15.44 -0.45 -9.96
CA ASP A 531 -15.35 -0.29 -11.41
C ASP A 531 -13.96 -0.73 -11.90
N VAL A 532 -13.84 -1.98 -12.33
CA VAL A 532 -12.62 -2.52 -12.95
C VAL A 532 -12.81 -2.57 -14.46
N ARG A 533 -11.93 -1.91 -15.20
CA ARG A 533 -12.01 -1.82 -16.67
C ARG A 533 -10.71 -2.21 -17.34
N ALA A 534 -10.85 -2.85 -18.49
CA ALA A 534 -9.78 -2.97 -19.47
C ALA A 534 -9.89 -1.84 -20.49
N VAL A 535 -8.82 -1.10 -20.68
CA VAL A 535 -8.71 -0.06 -21.70
C VAL A 535 -7.95 -0.65 -22.89
N ASN A 536 -8.68 -1.07 -23.91
CA ASN A 536 -8.14 -1.63 -25.13
C ASN A 536 -7.41 -0.55 -25.95
N LEU A 537 -6.18 -0.82 -26.33
CA LEU A 537 -5.27 0.07 -27.07
C LEU A 537 -4.89 -0.49 -28.47
N ASN A 538 -5.53 -1.56 -28.94
CA ASN A 538 -5.23 -2.18 -30.24
C ASN A 538 -5.69 -1.35 -31.46
N GLY A 539 -6.66 -0.44 -31.29
CA GLY A 539 -7.17 0.43 -32.33
C GLY A 539 -6.56 1.83 -32.34
N ASP A 540 -6.90 2.67 -33.30
CA ASP A 540 -6.47 4.06 -33.38
C ASP A 540 -6.95 4.94 -32.21
N SER A 541 -7.92 4.48 -31.47
CA SER A 541 -8.46 5.12 -30.27
C SER A 541 -8.73 4.10 -29.19
N SER A 542 -8.45 4.46 -27.95
CA SER A 542 -8.75 3.62 -26.78
C SER A 542 -10.24 3.34 -26.64
N ARG A 543 -10.58 2.17 -26.14
CA ARG A 543 -11.93 1.75 -25.80
C ARG A 543 -11.94 1.07 -24.44
N GLU A 544 -12.90 1.45 -23.62
CA GLU A 544 -13.09 0.87 -22.28
C GLU A 544 -14.05 -0.31 -22.34
N PHE A 545 -13.73 -1.36 -21.62
CA PHE A 545 -14.54 -2.57 -21.44
C PHE A 545 -14.71 -2.81 -19.94
N ASP A 546 -15.94 -2.95 -19.49
CA ASP A 546 -16.22 -3.25 -18.08
C ASP A 546 -15.84 -4.71 -17.81
N LEU A 547 -14.97 -4.94 -16.85
CA LEU A 547 -14.62 -6.27 -16.34
C LEU A 547 -15.39 -6.60 -15.07
N LEU A 548 -15.58 -5.61 -14.22
CA LEU A 548 -16.40 -5.70 -13.02
C LEU A 548 -16.98 -4.31 -12.76
N ASN A 549 -18.30 -4.23 -12.69
CA ASN A 549 -19.02 -3.01 -12.36
C ASN A 549 -20.08 -3.36 -11.32
N GLU A 550 -19.81 -3.02 -10.07
CA GLU A 550 -20.65 -3.37 -8.93
C GLU A 550 -20.84 -2.17 -7.99
N SER A 551 -21.96 -2.16 -7.31
CA SER A 551 -22.23 -1.21 -6.24
C SER A 551 -21.96 -1.89 -4.90
N GLY A 552 -21.00 -1.43 -4.15
CA GLY A 552 -20.67 -1.97 -2.82
C GLY A 552 -19.18 -1.97 -2.56
N SER A 553 -18.79 -2.24 -1.33
CA SER A 553 -17.37 -2.34 -0.94
C SER A 553 -16.96 -3.82 -0.98
N ASN A 554 -16.58 -4.30 -2.17
CA ASN A 554 -16.15 -5.68 -2.40
C ASN A 554 -14.62 -5.80 -2.54
N GLY A 555 -13.87 -4.97 -1.86
CA GLY A 555 -12.40 -4.92 -1.83
C GLY A 555 -11.95 -3.88 -0.84
N ASP A 556 -10.65 -3.69 -0.71
CA ASP A 556 -10.10 -2.59 0.07
C ASP A 556 -10.23 -1.27 -0.69
N PHE A 557 -10.02 -0.14 -0.02
CA PHE A 557 -10.08 1.18 -0.66
C PHE A 557 -9.16 1.19 -1.90
N ILE A 558 -7.89 0.89 -1.74
CA ILE A 558 -6.99 0.57 -2.86
C ILE A 558 -6.87 -0.94 -2.92
N THR A 559 -7.62 -1.53 -3.83
CA THR A 559 -7.69 -2.99 -3.97
C THR A 559 -6.45 -3.53 -4.63
N THR A 560 -5.79 -4.50 -3.99
CA THR A 560 -4.64 -5.18 -4.60
C THR A 560 -5.09 -6.12 -5.71
N GLN A 561 -4.37 -6.11 -6.83
CA GLN A 561 -4.68 -6.88 -8.04
C GLN A 561 -3.40 -7.42 -8.68
N ALA A 562 -3.54 -8.50 -9.44
CA ALA A 562 -2.49 -9.04 -10.29
C ALA A 562 -3.06 -9.46 -11.65
N LEU A 563 -2.28 -9.27 -12.70
CA LEU A 563 -2.64 -9.61 -14.08
C LEU A 563 -1.76 -10.78 -14.56
N ASP A 564 -2.40 -11.89 -14.95
CA ASP A 564 -1.77 -12.87 -15.82
C ASP A 564 -1.93 -12.38 -17.26
N SER A 565 -0.89 -11.75 -17.77
CA SER A 565 -0.90 -11.17 -19.11
C SER A 565 -0.89 -12.21 -20.23
N ASN A 566 -0.41 -13.43 -19.94
CA ASN A 566 -0.39 -14.52 -20.92
C ASN A 566 -1.76 -15.15 -21.14
N LEU A 567 -2.57 -15.21 -20.08
CA LEU A 567 -3.88 -15.83 -20.08
C LEU A 567 -5.06 -14.84 -20.08
N GLY A 568 -4.80 -13.53 -20.02
CA GLY A 568 -5.82 -12.51 -19.95
C GLY A 568 -6.69 -12.62 -18.70
N ILE A 569 -6.07 -12.88 -17.53
CA ILE A 569 -6.78 -13.11 -16.27
C ILE A 569 -6.40 -12.04 -15.24
N VAL A 570 -7.41 -11.43 -14.61
CA VAL A 570 -7.23 -10.53 -13.47
C VAL A 570 -7.62 -11.23 -12.18
N TYR A 571 -6.70 -11.25 -11.24
CA TYR A 571 -6.92 -11.64 -9.83
C TYR A 571 -7.06 -10.39 -8.99
N SER A 572 -8.10 -10.32 -8.18
CA SER A 572 -8.35 -9.13 -7.34
C SER A 572 -8.80 -9.53 -5.93
N ASN A 573 -8.29 -8.85 -4.92
CA ASN A 573 -8.87 -8.93 -3.57
C ASN A 573 -10.36 -8.57 -3.64
N TYR A 574 -11.22 -9.44 -3.09
CA TYR A 574 -12.67 -9.26 -3.12
C TYR A 574 -13.28 -9.15 -1.72
N GLY A 575 -12.47 -8.71 -0.77
CA GLY A 575 -12.86 -8.59 0.64
C GLY A 575 -13.26 -9.92 1.29
N GLN A 576 -13.51 -9.90 2.59
CA GLN A 576 -13.96 -11.08 3.34
C GLN A 576 -13.13 -12.35 3.07
N ASN A 577 -11.80 -12.15 2.93
CA ASN A 577 -10.85 -13.25 2.73
C ASN A 577 -11.10 -14.04 1.43
N ARG A 578 -11.40 -13.35 0.33
CA ARG A 578 -11.68 -13.93 -0.99
C ARG A 578 -10.89 -13.22 -2.09
N ILE A 579 -10.64 -13.94 -3.18
CA ILE A 579 -10.07 -13.41 -4.42
C ILE A 579 -11.10 -13.66 -5.52
N ILE A 580 -11.45 -12.62 -6.29
CA ILE A 580 -12.22 -12.77 -7.53
C ILE A 580 -11.26 -12.99 -8.70
N VAL A 581 -11.61 -13.88 -9.59
CA VAL A 581 -10.88 -14.20 -10.82
C VAL A 581 -11.74 -13.79 -12.00
N LEU A 582 -11.27 -12.86 -12.83
CA LEU A 582 -11.93 -12.35 -14.03
C LEU A 582 -11.22 -12.92 -15.25
N TYR A 583 -11.94 -13.58 -16.16
CA TYR A 583 -11.34 -14.31 -17.28
C TYR A 583 -12.18 -14.17 -18.55
N ASP A 584 -11.69 -14.61 -19.70
CA ASP A 584 -12.37 -14.67 -21.02
C ASP A 584 -12.96 -13.30 -21.45
N TRP A 585 -12.15 -12.24 -21.38
CA TRP A 585 -12.54 -10.86 -21.69
C TRP A 585 -11.59 -10.16 -22.68
N ASP A 586 -10.38 -10.64 -22.86
CA ASP A 586 -9.27 -9.95 -23.54
C ASP A 586 -9.32 -10.04 -25.09
N ASP A 587 -10.32 -10.70 -25.65
CA ASP A 587 -10.64 -10.68 -27.08
C ASP A 587 -11.39 -9.40 -27.51
N PHE A 588 -11.84 -8.57 -26.56
CA PHE A 588 -12.45 -7.26 -26.75
C PHE A 588 -13.65 -7.23 -27.70
N LYS A 589 -14.55 -8.20 -27.59
CA LYS A 589 -15.79 -8.21 -28.37
C LYS A 589 -16.71 -7.05 -27.98
N GLU A 590 -17.18 -6.30 -28.97
CA GLU A 590 -18.00 -5.10 -28.75
C GLU A 590 -19.33 -5.40 -28.03
N GLU A 591 -19.86 -6.61 -28.18
CA GLU A 591 -21.08 -7.07 -27.47
C GLU A 591 -20.86 -7.18 -25.94
N ASP A 592 -19.62 -7.42 -25.48
CA ASP A 592 -19.29 -7.61 -24.08
C ASP A 592 -18.85 -6.31 -23.38
N ARG A 593 -18.74 -5.21 -24.13
CA ARG A 593 -18.17 -3.94 -23.69
C ARG A 593 -18.71 -3.37 -22.37
N ASN A 594 -20.02 -3.52 -22.14
CA ASN A 594 -20.70 -3.00 -20.95
C ASN A 594 -21.25 -4.15 -20.07
N SER A 595 -20.59 -5.29 -20.07
CA SER A 595 -20.96 -6.48 -19.32
C SER A 595 -19.79 -6.90 -18.43
N ASN A 596 -20.07 -7.30 -17.20
CA ASN A 596 -19.03 -7.88 -16.36
C ASN A 596 -18.43 -9.11 -17.04
N ALA A 597 -17.11 -9.26 -16.90
CA ALA A 597 -16.41 -10.44 -17.37
C ALA A 597 -16.90 -11.72 -16.66
N PRO A 598 -16.80 -12.90 -17.28
CA PRO A 598 -16.95 -14.15 -16.56
C PRO A 598 -16.04 -14.19 -15.35
N SER A 599 -16.54 -14.69 -14.23
CA SER A 599 -15.79 -14.68 -12.98
C SER A 599 -16.10 -15.87 -12.08
N PHE A 600 -15.19 -16.18 -11.17
CA PHE A 600 -15.42 -17.07 -10.04
C PHE A 600 -14.66 -16.59 -8.81
N ILE A 601 -15.04 -17.12 -7.65
CA ILE A 601 -14.38 -16.81 -6.38
C ILE A 601 -13.39 -17.92 -6.05
N LEU A 602 -12.15 -17.52 -5.81
CA LEU A 602 -11.10 -18.35 -5.24
C LEU A 602 -11.12 -18.14 -3.73
N GLU A 603 -11.50 -19.14 -2.99
CA GLU A 603 -11.61 -19.10 -1.53
C GLU A 603 -11.08 -20.39 -0.90
N ASN A 604 -10.45 -20.27 0.25
CA ASN A 604 -10.02 -21.38 1.08
C ASN A 604 -9.81 -20.89 2.52
N SER A 605 -10.75 -21.20 3.40
CA SER A 605 -10.75 -20.71 4.78
C SER A 605 -9.53 -21.13 5.63
N THR A 606 -8.76 -22.12 5.18
CA THR A 606 -7.52 -22.52 5.84
C THR A 606 -6.36 -21.59 5.51
N PHE A 607 -6.33 -21.10 4.26
CA PHE A 607 -5.23 -20.28 3.73
C PHE A 607 -5.59 -18.78 3.59
N LEU A 608 -6.86 -18.44 3.60
CA LEU A 608 -7.39 -17.08 3.55
C LEU A 608 -8.08 -16.76 4.89
N SER A 609 -7.29 -16.48 5.92
CA SER A 609 -7.79 -16.18 7.27
C SER A 609 -7.92 -14.69 7.57
N SER A 610 -7.37 -13.83 6.73
CA SER A 610 -7.49 -12.37 6.74
C SER A 610 -7.49 -11.84 5.30
N ASN A 611 -7.79 -10.55 5.11
CA ASN A 611 -7.82 -9.93 3.79
C ASN A 611 -6.47 -10.08 3.08
N VAL A 612 -6.56 -10.20 1.76
CA VAL A 612 -5.40 -10.25 0.87
C VAL A 612 -4.83 -8.84 0.70
N SER A 613 -3.57 -8.67 1.00
CA SER A 613 -2.86 -7.39 0.94
C SER A 613 -1.77 -7.32 -0.14
N ALA A 614 -1.34 -8.46 -0.67
CA ALA A 614 -0.41 -8.56 -1.79
C ALA A 614 -0.83 -9.69 -2.75
N LEU A 615 -0.69 -9.47 -4.04
CA LEU A 615 -0.98 -10.44 -5.11
C LEU A 615 0.09 -10.35 -6.19
N THR A 616 0.64 -11.51 -6.60
CA THR A 616 1.60 -11.61 -7.70
C THR A 616 1.36 -12.88 -8.49
N VAL A 617 1.32 -12.77 -9.81
CA VAL A 617 1.26 -13.92 -10.72
C VAL A 617 2.67 -14.28 -11.16
N SER A 618 3.00 -15.56 -11.15
CA SER A 618 4.29 -16.05 -11.62
C SER A 618 4.48 -15.77 -13.13
N PRO A 619 5.54 -15.06 -13.52
CA PRO A 619 5.86 -14.86 -14.93
C PRO A 619 6.44 -16.14 -15.59
N TYR A 620 6.71 -17.19 -14.81
CA TYR A 620 7.37 -18.42 -15.25
C TYR A 620 6.39 -19.52 -15.71
N THR A 621 5.06 -19.28 -15.59
CA THR A 621 4.02 -20.22 -16.02
C THR A 621 3.22 -19.63 -17.17
N SER A 622 3.04 -20.40 -18.26
CA SER A 622 2.40 -19.92 -19.49
C SER A 622 1.07 -20.62 -19.82
N ILE A 623 0.69 -21.68 -19.12
CA ILE A 623 -0.54 -22.44 -19.40
C ILE A 623 -1.51 -22.50 -18.24
N SER A 624 -1.05 -22.21 -17.08
CA SER A 624 -1.81 -22.27 -15.85
C SER A 624 -1.22 -21.22 -14.90
N SER A 625 -2.06 -20.35 -14.39
CA SER A 625 -1.60 -19.34 -13.45
C SER A 625 -1.10 -19.96 -12.16
N THR A 626 0.10 -19.60 -11.76
CA THR A 626 0.57 -19.74 -10.39
C THR A 626 0.47 -18.39 -9.72
N LEU A 627 -0.42 -18.30 -8.72
CA LEU A 627 -0.67 -17.09 -7.97
C LEU A 627 0.01 -17.16 -6.61
N TYR A 628 0.65 -16.07 -6.21
CA TYR A 628 1.12 -15.87 -4.84
C TYR A 628 0.28 -14.78 -4.20
N PHE A 629 -0.11 -15.00 -2.94
CA PHE A 629 -0.77 -13.95 -2.18
C PHE A 629 -0.24 -13.83 -0.77
N GLY A 630 -0.21 -12.58 -0.30
CA GLY A 630 0.03 -12.21 1.07
C GLY A 630 -1.22 -11.66 1.73
N THR A 631 -1.31 -11.73 3.05
CA THR A 631 -2.46 -11.22 3.80
C THR A 631 -2.04 -10.20 4.85
N GLU A 632 -3.01 -9.39 5.30
CA GLU A 632 -2.86 -8.47 6.43
C GLU A 632 -2.41 -9.19 7.73
N GLY A 633 -2.73 -10.48 7.85
CA GLY A 633 -2.33 -11.32 8.99
C GLY A 633 -0.97 -11.99 8.86
N GLY A 634 -0.20 -11.69 7.79
CA GLY A 634 1.16 -12.22 7.59
C GLY A 634 1.21 -13.62 6.99
N GLN A 635 0.12 -14.13 6.41
CA GLN A 635 0.16 -15.39 5.67
C GLN A 635 0.74 -15.12 4.28
N VAL A 636 1.56 -16.05 3.79
CA VAL A 636 2.06 -16.10 2.41
C VAL A 636 1.70 -17.47 1.83
N VAL A 637 1.06 -17.48 0.67
CA VAL A 637 0.49 -18.70 0.08
C VAL A 637 0.77 -18.73 -1.42
N LYS A 638 1.17 -19.89 -1.92
CA LYS A 638 1.25 -20.22 -3.36
C LYS A 638 -0.02 -20.95 -3.77
N VAL A 639 -0.61 -20.61 -4.91
CA VAL A 639 -1.75 -21.31 -5.51
C VAL A 639 -1.41 -21.73 -6.93
N GLU A 640 -1.20 -22.99 -7.13
CA GLU A 640 -1.01 -23.57 -8.47
C GLU A 640 -2.37 -23.84 -9.13
N ASN A 641 -2.47 -23.69 -10.44
CA ASN A 641 -3.72 -23.78 -11.21
C ASN A 641 -4.80 -22.80 -10.68
N ALA A 642 -4.40 -21.60 -10.32
CA ALA A 642 -5.30 -20.57 -9.77
C ALA A 642 -6.42 -20.19 -10.74
N ASN A 643 -6.23 -20.36 -12.04
CA ASN A 643 -7.22 -20.16 -13.11
C ASN A 643 -8.20 -21.34 -13.31
N SER A 644 -8.12 -22.39 -12.49
CA SER A 644 -9.00 -23.56 -12.61
C SER A 644 -10.44 -23.23 -12.20
N ILE A 645 -11.32 -23.09 -13.18
CA ILE A 645 -12.73 -22.80 -12.97
C ILE A 645 -13.37 -23.91 -12.12
N PRO A 646 -14.07 -23.59 -11.02
CA PRO A 646 -14.72 -24.60 -10.20
C PRO A 646 -15.84 -25.35 -10.98
N ASN A 647 -15.90 -26.64 -10.81
CA ASN A 647 -16.94 -27.47 -11.42
C ASN A 647 -18.33 -27.02 -10.91
N ALA A 648 -19.23 -26.67 -11.84
CA ALA A 648 -20.55 -26.11 -11.53
C ALA A 648 -21.45 -27.01 -10.65
N THR A 649 -21.20 -28.33 -10.63
CA THR A 649 -21.99 -29.30 -9.86
C THR A 649 -21.39 -29.59 -8.49
N THR A 650 -20.05 -29.68 -8.40
CA THR A 650 -19.34 -30.10 -7.16
C THR A 650 -18.72 -28.93 -6.42
N GLY A 651 -18.55 -27.78 -7.05
CA GLY A 651 -17.79 -26.64 -6.52
C GLY A 651 -16.28 -26.90 -6.42
N GLN A 652 -15.79 -28.04 -6.90
CA GLN A 652 -14.38 -28.39 -6.81
C GLN A 652 -13.57 -27.73 -7.94
N SER A 653 -12.44 -27.18 -7.58
CA SER A 653 -11.41 -26.65 -8.48
C SER A 653 -10.14 -27.51 -8.39
N ASN A 654 -9.28 -27.43 -9.40
CA ASN A 654 -7.96 -28.06 -9.38
C ASN A 654 -6.89 -27.11 -8.77
N ALA A 655 -7.29 -25.95 -8.27
CA ALA A 655 -6.39 -25.02 -7.59
C ALA A 655 -5.77 -25.69 -6.34
N THR A 656 -4.46 -25.66 -6.24
CA THR A 656 -3.71 -26.28 -5.14
C THR A 656 -3.05 -25.20 -4.29
N PHE A 657 -3.45 -25.13 -3.02
CA PHE A 657 -2.93 -24.13 -2.08
C PHE A 657 -1.77 -24.71 -1.27
N THR A 658 -0.67 -24.01 -1.20
CA THR A 658 0.51 -24.35 -0.41
C THR A 658 0.90 -23.17 0.47
N SER A 659 0.99 -23.37 1.79
CA SER A 659 1.47 -22.34 2.71
C SER A 659 2.98 -22.20 2.59
N LEU A 660 3.43 -20.96 2.40
CA LEU A 660 4.83 -20.56 2.46
C LEU A 660 5.12 -19.74 3.72
N THR A 661 4.14 -19.60 4.60
CA THR A 661 4.20 -18.76 5.80
C THR A 661 5.25 -19.28 6.78
N ASP A 662 6.18 -18.41 7.20
CA ASP A 662 7.12 -18.68 8.29
C ASP A 662 6.58 -18.13 9.62
N THR A 663 7.02 -18.70 10.72
CA THR A 663 6.67 -18.24 12.08
C THR A 663 7.24 -16.85 12.42
N LYS A 664 8.20 -16.37 11.66
CA LYS A 664 8.83 -15.06 11.78
C LYS A 664 7.97 -13.94 11.16
N PHE A 665 7.03 -14.29 10.29
CA PHE A 665 6.19 -13.32 9.60
C PHE A 665 5.23 -12.64 10.55
N VAL A 666 5.38 -11.33 10.71
CA VAL A 666 4.58 -10.50 11.62
C VAL A 666 4.16 -9.24 10.90
N GLY A 667 2.86 -9.01 10.84
CA GLY A 667 2.31 -7.80 10.22
C GLY A 667 1.64 -8.08 8.88
N SER A 668 1.38 -7.01 8.12
CA SER A 668 0.75 -7.08 6.81
C SER A 668 1.80 -7.29 5.72
N VAL A 669 1.59 -8.29 4.89
CA VAL A 669 2.39 -8.47 3.68
C VAL A 669 2.10 -7.32 2.72
N SER A 670 3.11 -6.57 2.33
CA SER A 670 2.97 -5.44 1.42
C SER A 670 3.27 -5.79 -0.03
N ASP A 671 4.22 -6.71 -0.25
CA ASP A 671 4.61 -7.11 -1.59
C ASP A 671 5.17 -8.54 -1.59
N ILE A 672 5.02 -9.21 -2.74
CA ILE A 672 5.63 -10.50 -3.06
C ILE A 672 6.22 -10.39 -4.44
N GLU A 673 7.54 -10.47 -4.55
CA GLU A 673 8.26 -10.39 -5.81
C GLU A 673 8.99 -11.70 -6.09
N LEU A 674 9.01 -12.12 -7.35
CA LEU A 674 9.73 -13.31 -7.78
C LEU A 674 11.07 -12.92 -8.40
N GLY A 675 12.14 -13.54 -7.93
CA GLY A 675 13.47 -13.38 -8.50
C GLY A 675 13.64 -14.13 -9.82
N LYS A 676 14.77 -14.75 -10.05
CA LYS A 676 15.11 -15.45 -11.30
C LYS A 676 14.27 -16.71 -11.62
N ASP A 677 13.55 -17.25 -10.66
CA ASP A 677 12.64 -18.37 -10.79
C ASP A 677 11.68 -18.45 -9.57
N GLU A 678 10.74 -19.38 -9.56
CA GLU A 678 9.76 -19.57 -8.48
C GLU A 678 10.35 -20.07 -7.15
N ASN A 679 11.63 -20.40 -7.08
CA ASN A 679 12.28 -20.72 -5.81
C ASN A 679 12.83 -19.49 -5.12
N HIS A 680 13.04 -18.39 -5.87
CA HIS A 680 13.59 -17.13 -5.39
C HIS A 680 12.45 -16.13 -5.18
N ILE A 681 12.00 -16.02 -3.91
CA ILE A 681 10.84 -15.21 -3.55
C ILE A 681 11.25 -14.18 -2.51
N PHE A 682 10.86 -12.94 -2.73
CA PHE A 682 10.97 -11.83 -1.80
C PHE A 682 9.60 -11.54 -1.19
N VAL A 683 9.54 -11.29 0.10
CA VAL A 683 8.32 -10.88 0.79
C VAL A 683 8.64 -9.68 1.66
N THR A 684 7.81 -8.64 1.55
CA THR A 684 7.95 -7.45 2.39
C THR A 684 6.76 -7.27 3.30
N PHE A 685 6.98 -6.54 4.40
CA PHE A 685 5.97 -6.23 5.40
C PHE A 685 5.91 -4.71 5.61
N HIS A 686 4.72 -4.23 5.89
CA HIS A 686 4.44 -2.81 5.99
C HIS A 686 4.09 -2.42 7.42
N ASN A 687 5.02 -2.66 8.34
CA ASN A 687 4.83 -2.38 9.75
C ASN A 687 6.10 -1.82 10.39
N TYR A 688 5.94 -1.02 11.44
CA TYR A 688 7.04 -0.67 12.33
C TYR A 688 7.23 -1.72 13.41
N GLY A 689 8.44 -1.84 13.94
CA GLY A 689 8.78 -2.73 15.04
C GLY A 689 8.81 -4.21 14.67
N VAL A 690 8.94 -4.54 13.38
CA VAL A 690 9.02 -5.90 12.85
C VAL A 690 10.15 -6.00 11.83
N GLU A 691 10.58 -7.21 11.50
CA GLU A 691 11.43 -7.44 10.32
C GLU A 691 10.58 -7.32 9.06
N ASN A 692 10.94 -6.42 8.15
CA ASN A 692 10.12 -6.07 7.00
C ASN A 692 10.55 -6.75 5.69
N ILE A 693 11.71 -7.41 5.63
CA ILE A 693 12.24 -8.01 4.40
C ILE A 693 12.64 -9.46 4.63
N PHE A 694 12.01 -10.36 3.88
CA PHE A 694 12.33 -11.78 3.87
C PHE A 694 12.62 -12.28 2.46
N TYR A 695 13.50 -13.25 2.36
CA TYR A 695 13.89 -13.87 1.11
C TYR A 695 14.02 -15.39 1.27
N THR A 696 13.62 -16.12 0.25
CA THR A 696 13.88 -17.57 0.12
C THR A 696 14.53 -17.87 -1.22
N ASN A 697 15.32 -18.93 -1.29
CA ASN A 697 15.90 -19.47 -2.52
C ASN A 697 15.56 -20.96 -2.70
N ASP A 698 14.58 -21.46 -1.95
CA ASP A 698 14.15 -22.86 -1.96
C ASP A 698 12.60 -22.99 -2.03
N GLY A 699 11.93 -21.99 -2.60
CA GLY A 699 10.48 -21.99 -2.79
C GLY A 699 9.68 -21.84 -1.49
N GLY A 700 10.25 -21.18 -0.50
CA GLY A 700 9.56 -20.89 0.76
C GLY A 700 9.70 -21.98 1.83
N GLN A 701 10.61 -22.95 1.65
CA GLN A 701 10.90 -23.94 2.69
C GLN A 701 11.74 -23.34 3.83
N THR A 702 12.65 -22.42 3.50
CA THR A 702 13.43 -21.65 4.48
C THR A 702 13.42 -20.15 4.12
N TRP A 703 13.34 -19.29 5.15
CA TRP A 703 13.30 -17.85 4.98
C TRP A 703 14.46 -17.17 5.69
N PHE A 704 15.10 -16.23 5.01
CA PHE A 704 16.19 -15.40 5.49
C PHE A 704 15.70 -13.96 5.73
N GLU A 705 16.01 -13.43 6.90
CA GLU A 705 15.78 -12.01 7.24
C GLU A 705 16.80 -11.14 6.52
N LYS A 706 16.37 -10.09 5.85
CA LYS A 706 17.20 -9.23 4.99
C LYS A 706 17.14 -7.73 5.32
N GLU A 707 16.70 -7.39 6.52
CA GLU A 707 16.60 -5.99 6.97
C GLU A 707 17.98 -5.32 7.18
N GLY A 708 18.99 -6.05 7.62
CA GLY A 708 20.36 -5.57 7.75
C GLY A 708 20.51 -4.32 8.63
N ASN A 709 20.94 -3.20 8.04
CA ASN A 709 21.07 -1.89 8.70
C ASN A 709 19.91 -0.91 8.36
N LEU A 710 18.85 -1.38 7.69
CA LEU A 710 17.70 -0.54 7.40
C LEU A 710 17.14 0.01 8.72
N PRO A 711 16.78 1.30 8.82
CA PRO A 711 16.05 1.83 9.96
C PRO A 711 14.71 1.09 10.13
N ASP A 712 14.11 1.16 11.31
CA ASP A 712 12.76 0.63 11.57
C ASP A 712 11.74 1.48 10.77
N ILE A 713 11.51 1.12 9.51
CA ILE A 713 10.56 1.75 8.58
C ILE A 713 9.81 0.69 7.79
N PRO A 714 8.51 0.89 7.54
CA PRO A 714 7.73 -0.01 6.70
C PRO A 714 8.26 -0.08 5.27
N VAL A 715 8.29 -1.28 4.70
CA VAL A 715 8.65 -1.53 3.30
C VAL A 715 7.38 -1.82 2.51
N ARG A 716 7.16 -1.13 1.41
CA ARG A 716 5.95 -1.27 0.59
C ARG A 716 6.12 -2.18 -0.61
N CYS A 717 7.27 -2.10 -1.25
CA CYS A 717 7.56 -2.83 -2.49
C CYS A 717 9.05 -3.14 -2.60
N ILE A 718 9.40 -4.14 -3.41
CA ILE A 718 10.76 -4.62 -3.59
C ILE A 718 10.98 -5.07 -5.03
N LEU A 719 12.14 -4.74 -5.60
CA LEU A 719 12.59 -5.23 -6.90
C LEU A 719 14.05 -5.65 -6.86
N GLN A 720 14.35 -6.80 -7.44
CA GLN A 720 15.70 -7.26 -7.67
C GLN A 720 16.18 -6.80 -9.05
N ASN A 721 17.43 -6.34 -9.15
CA ASN A 721 18.07 -6.13 -10.45
C ASN A 721 18.32 -7.49 -11.12
N PRO A 722 17.64 -7.84 -12.23
CA PRO A 722 17.82 -9.14 -12.86
C PRO A 722 19.17 -9.29 -13.57
N LEU A 723 19.92 -8.19 -13.74
CA LEU A 723 21.28 -8.18 -14.30
C LEU A 723 22.34 -8.39 -13.20
N LEU A 724 22.01 -8.08 -11.94
CA LEU A 724 22.88 -8.16 -10.77
C LEU A 724 22.08 -8.65 -9.56
N GLU A 725 21.96 -9.97 -9.36
CA GLU A 725 21.10 -10.56 -8.32
C GLU A 725 21.37 -10.03 -6.89
N ASN A 726 22.57 -9.48 -6.61
CA ASN A 726 22.92 -8.88 -5.34
C ASN A 726 22.45 -7.42 -5.18
N GLU A 727 21.98 -6.80 -6.27
CA GLU A 727 21.43 -5.46 -6.23
C GLU A 727 19.91 -5.53 -6.11
N VAL A 728 19.38 -5.01 -5.01
CA VAL A 728 17.96 -4.97 -4.69
C VAL A 728 17.59 -3.57 -4.27
N ILE A 729 16.42 -3.10 -4.71
CA ILE A 729 15.82 -1.82 -4.29
C ILE A 729 14.51 -2.08 -3.57
N ILE A 730 14.19 -1.21 -2.63
CA ILE A 730 12.93 -1.22 -1.91
C ILE A 730 12.30 0.18 -1.89
N GLY A 731 10.98 0.22 -1.97
CA GLY A 731 10.19 1.41 -1.70
C GLY A 731 9.71 1.42 -0.25
N THR A 732 9.88 2.54 0.44
CA THR A 732 9.59 2.69 1.87
C THR A 732 8.75 3.92 2.16
N GLU A 733 8.34 4.11 3.42
CA GLU A 733 7.75 5.37 3.88
C GLU A 733 8.73 6.56 3.77
N LEU A 734 10.02 6.30 3.56
CA LEU A 734 11.08 7.30 3.52
C LEU A 734 11.98 7.11 2.29
N GLY A 735 11.41 7.19 1.10
CA GLY A 735 12.12 7.12 -0.16
C GLY A 735 12.48 5.69 -0.61
N VAL A 736 13.28 5.63 -1.67
CA VAL A 736 13.86 4.39 -2.18
C VAL A 736 15.16 4.08 -1.46
N TRP A 737 15.34 2.83 -1.06
CA TRP A 737 16.59 2.32 -0.53
C TRP A 737 17.12 1.21 -1.44
N PHE A 738 18.43 1.02 -1.46
CA PHE A 738 19.09 -0.02 -2.26
C PHE A 738 20.20 -0.70 -1.50
N THR A 739 20.49 -1.93 -1.89
CA THR A 739 21.68 -2.66 -1.48
C THR A 739 22.40 -3.26 -2.70
N LYS A 740 23.71 -3.52 -2.57
CA LYS A 740 24.54 -4.23 -3.57
C LYS A 740 25.16 -5.52 -3.02
N ASP A 741 24.81 -5.89 -1.81
CA ASP A 741 25.30 -7.05 -1.09
C ASP A 741 24.14 -7.88 -0.51
N PHE A 742 23.03 -8.04 -1.28
CA PHE A 742 21.82 -8.73 -0.83
C PHE A 742 22.08 -10.20 -0.45
N ASP A 743 23.11 -10.84 -1.00
CA ASP A 743 23.54 -12.18 -0.62
C ASP A 743 24.13 -12.25 0.79
N ALA A 744 24.60 -11.13 1.36
CA ALA A 744 25.07 -11.07 2.73
C ALA A 744 23.97 -11.51 3.72
N GLU A 745 24.36 -12.11 4.85
CA GLU A 745 23.41 -12.45 5.93
C GLU A 745 22.63 -11.22 6.41
N LYS A 746 23.31 -10.06 6.45
CA LYS A 746 22.75 -8.75 6.79
C LYS A 746 23.19 -7.73 5.74
N PRO A 747 22.36 -7.48 4.74
CA PRO A 747 22.66 -6.51 3.69
C PRO A 747 22.89 -5.08 4.23
N SER A 748 23.69 -4.33 3.50
CA SER A 748 23.96 -2.92 3.78
C SER A 748 23.06 -2.03 2.92
N TRP A 749 22.00 -1.51 3.50
CA TRP A 749 21.06 -0.62 2.82
C TRP A 749 21.53 0.83 2.85
N SER A 750 21.36 1.53 1.74
CA SER A 750 21.64 2.95 1.57
C SER A 750 20.45 3.62 0.87
N GLN A 751 20.16 4.87 1.22
CA GLN A 751 19.07 5.62 0.63
C GLN A 751 19.47 6.12 -0.78
N ALA A 752 18.55 6.00 -1.74
CA ALA A 752 18.74 6.40 -3.13
C ALA A 752 18.15 7.80 -3.38
N ASN A 753 18.85 8.85 -2.93
CA ASN A 753 18.33 10.23 -2.94
C ASN A 753 18.73 11.08 -4.17
N ALA A 754 19.35 10.49 -5.20
CA ALA A 754 19.77 11.24 -6.38
C ALA A 754 18.56 11.77 -7.17
N GLY A 755 18.21 13.03 -6.95
CA GLY A 755 17.08 13.72 -7.59
C GLY A 755 15.71 13.48 -6.95
N MET A 756 15.60 12.56 -6.01
CA MET A 756 14.39 12.27 -5.24
C MET A 756 14.55 12.76 -3.81
N LYS A 757 13.50 13.33 -3.23
CA LYS A 757 13.44 13.65 -1.80
C LYS A 757 12.87 12.49 -1.00
N ASP A 758 12.93 12.61 0.33
CA ASP A 758 12.30 11.68 1.26
C ASP A 758 10.77 11.77 1.12
N VAL A 759 10.22 10.93 0.29
CA VAL A 759 8.79 10.82 0.01
C VAL A 759 8.39 9.35 0.08
N ARG A 760 7.17 9.07 0.54
CA ARG A 760 6.62 7.72 0.53
C ARG A 760 6.63 7.15 -0.88
N ILE A 761 7.22 5.97 -1.05
CA ILE A 761 7.14 5.18 -2.28
C ILE A 761 5.99 4.20 -2.11
N THR A 762 5.04 4.24 -3.01
CA THR A 762 3.83 3.40 -2.94
C THR A 762 3.95 2.15 -3.79
N ASP A 763 4.71 2.23 -4.89
CA ASP A 763 4.83 1.12 -5.83
C ASP A 763 6.13 1.23 -6.65
N LEU A 764 6.65 0.09 -7.09
CA LEU A 764 7.77 -0.03 -8.01
C LEU A 764 7.39 -0.97 -9.16
N ASP A 765 7.58 -0.55 -10.38
CA ASP A 765 7.40 -1.42 -11.55
C ASP A 765 8.61 -1.34 -12.48
N MET A 766 8.94 -2.48 -13.12
CA MET A 766 10.10 -2.60 -13.99
C MET A 766 9.70 -2.99 -15.40
N ARG A 767 10.14 -2.19 -16.36
CA ARG A 767 9.94 -2.46 -17.77
C ARG A 767 10.90 -3.56 -18.29
N ASP A 768 10.56 -4.16 -19.40
CA ASP A 768 11.32 -5.23 -20.09
C ASP A 768 12.77 -4.84 -20.48
N ASP A 769 13.10 -3.54 -20.51
CA ASP A 769 14.46 -3.00 -20.74
C ASP A 769 15.17 -2.56 -19.44
N TYR A 770 14.73 -3.06 -18.28
CA TYR A 770 15.29 -2.80 -16.95
C TYR A 770 15.13 -1.36 -16.44
N LYS A 771 14.29 -0.57 -17.08
CA LYS A 771 13.91 0.74 -16.57
C LYS A 771 12.90 0.56 -15.44
N VAL A 772 13.23 1.09 -14.28
CA VAL A 772 12.40 1.05 -13.07
C VAL A 772 11.64 2.35 -12.93
N PHE A 773 10.38 2.25 -12.53
CA PHE A 773 9.51 3.36 -12.22
C PHE A 773 9.09 3.28 -10.75
N ALA A 774 9.19 4.40 -10.04
CA ALA A 774 8.80 4.52 -8.65
C ALA A 774 7.64 5.49 -8.52
N ALA A 775 6.49 4.99 -8.12
CA ALA A 775 5.34 5.81 -7.75
C ALA A 775 5.57 6.43 -6.38
N THR A 776 5.30 7.73 -6.26
CA THR A 776 5.42 8.46 -5.00
C THR A 776 4.07 9.03 -4.55
N TYR A 777 3.90 9.12 -3.26
CA TYR A 777 2.74 9.77 -2.69
C TYR A 777 3.04 11.24 -2.41
N GLY A 778 2.99 12.06 -3.49
CA GLY A 778 3.13 13.50 -3.40
C GLY A 778 4.20 14.17 -4.27
N LEU A 779 5.00 13.41 -5.06
CA LEU A 779 6.00 13.95 -5.98
C LEU A 779 5.94 13.31 -7.39
N GLY A 780 4.84 12.66 -7.75
CA GLY A 780 4.68 12.04 -9.07
C GLY A 780 5.43 10.71 -9.22
N VAL A 781 5.97 10.46 -10.39
CA VAL A 781 6.69 9.21 -10.72
C VAL A 781 8.13 9.51 -11.10
N TYR A 782 9.07 8.80 -10.50
CA TYR A 782 10.49 8.84 -10.84
C TYR A 782 10.89 7.59 -11.60
N SER A 783 11.94 7.70 -12.42
CA SER A 783 12.49 6.52 -13.10
C SER A 783 14.01 6.46 -13.01
N SER A 784 14.53 5.24 -13.02
CA SER A 784 15.95 4.91 -13.08
C SER A 784 16.15 3.68 -13.97
N VAL A 785 17.39 3.25 -14.18
CA VAL A 785 17.70 2.07 -15.00
C VAL A 785 18.65 1.16 -14.23
N PHE A 786 18.31 -0.10 -14.14
CA PHE A 786 19.27 -1.11 -13.69
C PHE A 786 20.35 -1.30 -14.76
N THR A 787 21.60 -1.42 -14.35
CA THR A 787 22.76 -1.56 -15.23
C THR A 787 23.57 -2.79 -14.89
N GLU A 788 24.35 -3.28 -15.86
CA GLU A 788 25.14 -4.50 -15.81
C GLU A 788 26.53 -4.34 -15.21
N THR A 789 26.88 -3.21 -14.67
CA THR A 789 28.28 -2.94 -14.26
C THR A 789 28.73 -3.85 -13.10
N GLY A 790 29.40 -4.95 -13.45
CA GLY A 790 30.09 -5.84 -12.53
C GLY A 790 29.38 -7.15 -12.16
N GLY A 791 28.39 -7.58 -12.92
CA GLY A 791 27.70 -8.86 -12.71
C GLY A 791 28.46 -10.06 -13.28
N ASP A 792 28.07 -11.25 -12.83
CA ASP A 792 28.60 -12.52 -13.40
C ASP A 792 28.11 -12.72 -14.85
N PRO A 793 28.89 -13.40 -15.69
CA PRO A 793 28.49 -13.79 -17.03
C PRO A 793 27.14 -14.50 -17.01
N SER A 794 26.17 -14.04 -17.80
CA SER A 794 24.80 -14.58 -17.76
C SER A 794 24.19 -14.69 -19.16
N LEU A 795 23.20 -15.59 -19.28
CA LEU A 795 22.43 -15.83 -20.49
C LEU A 795 20.93 -15.59 -20.21
N LYS A 796 20.25 -14.90 -21.13
CA LYS A 796 18.79 -14.86 -21.19
C LYS A 796 18.29 -15.59 -22.41
N ILE A 797 17.10 -16.21 -22.33
CA ILE A 797 16.41 -16.80 -23.46
C ILE A 797 14.95 -16.36 -23.49
N SER A 798 14.39 -16.25 -24.69
CA SER A 798 12.97 -15.98 -24.97
C SER A 798 12.56 -16.64 -26.28
N THR A 799 11.29 -16.69 -26.56
CA THR A 799 10.74 -17.09 -27.86
C THR A 799 10.25 -15.87 -28.64
N ASP A 800 10.22 -15.96 -29.96
CA ASP A 800 9.67 -14.88 -30.82
C ASP A 800 8.15 -14.93 -30.93
N ILE A 801 7.54 -16.04 -30.49
CA ILE A 801 6.09 -16.24 -30.43
C ILE A 801 5.72 -16.98 -29.16
N ASP A 802 4.52 -16.75 -28.64
CA ASP A 802 3.97 -17.43 -27.46
C ASP A 802 3.14 -18.65 -27.82
N ASN A 803 2.58 -18.68 -29.05
CA ASN A 803 1.72 -19.74 -29.56
C ASN A 803 2.13 -20.17 -30.96
N LEU A 804 2.20 -21.49 -31.18
CA LEU A 804 2.51 -22.11 -32.45
C LEU A 804 1.43 -23.14 -32.79
N THR A 805 0.70 -22.94 -33.89
CA THR A 805 -0.29 -23.90 -34.36
C THR A 805 0.31 -24.77 -35.48
N ILE A 806 0.25 -26.10 -35.33
CA ILE A 806 0.73 -27.05 -36.33
C ILE A 806 -0.32 -28.15 -36.53
N PHE A 807 -0.61 -28.44 -37.81
CA PHE A 807 -1.45 -29.59 -38.15
C PHE A 807 -0.69 -30.93 -37.95
N LYS A 808 -1.41 -31.98 -37.60
CA LYS A 808 -0.83 -33.34 -37.54
C LYS A 808 -0.11 -33.71 -38.85
N GLY A 809 1.12 -34.22 -38.76
CA GLY A 809 1.95 -34.59 -39.88
C GLY A 809 2.69 -33.41 -40.55
N GLU A 810 2.44 -32.20 -40.17
CA GLU A 810 3.05 -30.98 -40.71
C GLU A 810 4.19 -30.46 -39.86
N THR A 811 4.92 -29.48 -40.37
CA THR A 811 6.06 -28.87 -39.71
C THR A 811 5.77 -27.37 -39.51
N GLY A 812 6.01 -26.88 -38.26
CA GLY A 812 6.02 -25.46 -37.93
C GLY A 812 7.35 -25.07 -37.29
N SER A 813 7.60 -23.79 -37.19
CA SER A 813 8.85 -23.30 -36.64
C SER A 813 8.66 -22.06 -35.77
N PHE A 814 9.57 -21.86 -34.82
CA PHE A 814 9.71 -20.65 -34.00
C PHE A 814 11.19 -20.39 -33.73
N ASN A 815 11.54 -19.22 -33.21
CA ASN A 815 12.91 -18.89 -32.84
C ASN A 815 13.08 -18.83 -31.32
N ILE A 816 14.14 -19.45 -30.83
CA ILE A 816 14.68 -19.19 -29.49
C ILE A 816 15.65 -18.01 -29.63
N ASN A 817 15.31 -16.86 -29.09
CA ASN A 817 16.20 -15.72 -28.99
C ASN A 817 17.04 -15.81 -27.72
N TYR A 818 18.30 -15.45 -27.82
CA TYR A 818 19.18 -15.41 -26.66
C TYR A 818 20.02 -14.13 -26.61
N GLN A 819 20.18 -13.62 -25.41
CA GLN A 819 20.99 -12.43 -25.09
C GLN A 819 22.09 -12.82 -24.11
N THR A 820 23.31 -12.43 -24.42
CA THR A 820 24.49 -12.61 -23.58
C THR A 820 24.74 -11.37 -22.74
N LEU A 821 25.03 -11.56 -21.48
CA LEU A 821 25.30 -10.51 -20.50
C LEU A 821 26.68 -10.73 -19.85
N ASN A 822 27.38 -9.63 -19.58
CA ASN A 822 28.65 -9.65 -18.82
C ASN A 822 29.71 -10.61 -19.39
N ASP A 823 29.93 -10.57 -20.72
CA ASP A 823 30.90 -11.41 -21.42
C ASP A 823 30.64 -12.92 -21.30
N PHE A 824 29.35 -13.32 -21.19
CA PHE A 824 28.97 -14.74 -21.22
C PHE A 824 29.55 -15.42 -22.46
N ASN A 825 30.26 -16.53 -22.23
CA ASN A 825 30.91 -17.31 -23.30
C ASN A 825 31.01 -18.78 -22.90
N GLU A 826 29.92 -19.52 -23.12
CA GLU A 826 29.84 -20.94 -22.77
C GLU A 826 29.15 -21.77 -23.87
N GLN A 827 29.34 -23.06 -23.80
CA GLN A 827 28.50 -24.01 -24.55
C GLN A 827 27.16 -24.14 -23.79
N VAL A 828 26.05 -24.05 -24.56
CA VAL A 828 24.69 -24.16 -24.04
C VAL A 828 23.98 -25.34 -24.72
N ASP A 829 23.38 -26.19 -23.94
CA ASP A 829 22.57 -27.31 -24.44
C ASP A 829 21.09 -26.91 -24.35
N PHE A 830 20.38 -26.95 -25.48
CA PHE A 830 18.94 -26.66 -25.54
C PHE A 830 18.16 -27.96 -25.61
N SER A 831 17.09 -28.06 -24.86
CA SER A 831 16.09 -29.12 -24.92
C SER A 831 14.68 -28.58 -24.80
N ILE A 832 13.69 -29.31 -25.27
CA ILE A 832 12.27 -28.90 -25.21
C ILE A 832 11.50 -30.05 -24.55
N ASP A 833 10.89 -29.73 -23.42
CA ASP A 833 10.01 -30.65 -22.70
C ASP A 833 8.54 -30.38 -23.07
N GLY A 834 7.66 -31.35 -22.87
CA GLY A 834 6.24 -31.25 -23.11
C GLY A 834 5.79 -31.58 -24.55
N LEU A 835 6.69 -31.93 -25.45
CA LEU A 835 6.37 -32.25 -26.84
C LEU A 835 5.43 -33.45 -26.95
N PRO A 836 4.53 -33.49 -27.98
CA PRO A 836 3.80 -34.69 -28.37
C PRO A 836 4.76 -35.88 -28.65
N ALA A 837 4.29 -37.08 -28.38
CA ALA A 837 5.09 -38.29 -28.68
C ALA A 837 5.52 -38.32 -30.15
N ASN A 838 6.77 -38.78 -30.42
CA ASN A 838 7.36 -38.91 -31.76
C ASN A 838 7.50 -37.55 -32.54
N THR A 839 7.45 -36.42 -31.87
CA THR A 839 7.76 -35.11 -32.50
C THR A 839 9.25 -35.09 -32.91
N ASN A 840 9.54 -34.72 -34.16
CA ASN A 840 10.90 -34.54 -34.61
C ASN A 840 11.28 -33.04 -34.41
N VAL A 841 12.40 -32.82 -33.71
CA VAL A 841 12.94 -31.49 -33.43
C VAL A 841 14.21 -31.24 -34.21
N LYS A 842 14.28 -30.14 -34.94
CA LYS A 842 15.48 -29.75 -35.70
C LYS A 842 15.84 -28.31 -35.33
N TYR A 843 17.12 -28.09 -35.06
CA TYR A 843 17.68 -26.76 -34.73
C TYR A 843 18.53 -26.26 -35.94
N ASP A 844 18.41 -24.95 -36.21
CA ASP A 844 19.25 -24.22 -37.16
C ASP A 844 19.73 -22.89 -36.53
N PRO A 845 21.06 -22.76 -36.28
CA PRO A 845 22.13 -23.72 -36.51
C PRO A 845 21.99 -24.99 -35.68
N SER A 846 22.59 -26.10 -36.15
CA SER A 846 22.64 -27.38 -35.41
C SER A 846 23.64 -27.33 -34.25
N PRO A 847 23.41 -28.08 -33.13
CA PRO A 847 24.33 -28.14 -32.00
C PRO A 847 25.73 -28.64 -32.43
N PRO A 848 26.81 -28.32 -31.64
CA PRO A 848 26.79 -27.64 -30.34
C PRO A 848 26.67 -26.12 -30.45
N PHE A 849 25.97 -25.51 -29.44
CA PHE A 849 25.76 -24.07 -29.41
C PHE A 849 26.82 -23.42 -28.51
N ASN A 850 27.83 -22.80 -29.11
CA ASN A 850 28.81 -21.98 -28.39
C ASN A 850 28.33 -20.53 -28.44
N ILE A 851 27.79 -20.03 -27.31
CA ILE A 851 27.16 -18.72 -27.23
C ILE A 851 28.12 -17.74 -26.57
N SER A 852 28.48 -16.67 -27.30
CA SER A 852 29.33 -15.57 -26.84
C SER A 852 28.89 -14.19 -27.25
N GLN A 853 27.73 -14.10 -27.94
CA GLN A 853 27.06 -12.87 -28.35
C GLN A 853 25.59 -13.17 -28.59
N ASP A 854 24.76 -12.15 -28.61
CA ASP A 854 23.35 -12.25 -28.89
C ASP A 854 23.03 -12.92 -30.21
N GLY A 855 21.92 -13.64 -30.26
CA GLY A 855 21.52 -14.33 -31.48
C GLY A 855 20.20 -15.09 -31.34
N SER A 856 19.93 -15.94 -32.32
CA SER A 856 18.73 -16.78 -32.31
C SER A 856 19.01 -18.15 -32.90
N ILE A 857 18.19 -19.12 -32.52
CA ILE A 857 18.17 -20.49 -33.05
C ILE A 857 16.77 -20.76 -33.57
N ASN A 858 16.65 -21.09 -34.85
CA ASN A 858 15.37 -21.53 -35.39
C ASN A 858 15.11 -22.97 -34.98
N VAL A 859 13.92 -23.26 -34.51
CA VAL A 859 13.46 -24.60 -34.11
C VAL A 859 12.33 -25.01 -35.04
N GLU A 860 12.53 -26.12 -35.76
CA GLU A 860 11.49 -26.75 -36.57
C GLU A 860 10.93 -27.96 -35.79
N LEU A 861 9.60 -28.03 -35.61
CA LEU A 861 8.87 -29.13 -35.00
C LEU A 861 8.05 -29.82 -36.08
N THR A 862 8.28 -31.14 -36.32
CA THR A 862 7.42 -31.94 -37.15
C THR A 862 6.56 -32.84 -36.30
N ILE A 863 5.24 -32.68 -36.36
CA ILE A 863 4.28 -33.36 -35.49
C ILE A 863 3.91 -34.73 -36.11
N ASP A 864 3.88 -35.77 -35.28
CA ASP A 864 3.42 -37.09 -35.70
C ASP A 864 1.95 -37.08 -36.13
N THR A 865 1.60 -37.82 -37.19
CA THR A 865 0.22 -37.93 -37.67
C THR A 865 -0.75 -38.54 -36.65
N ASN A 866 -0.25 -39.25 -35.64
CA ASN A 866 -1.04 -39.85 -34.56
C ASN A 866 -1.03 -39.03 -33.28
N ALA A 867 -0.49 -37.81 -33.29
CA ALA A 867 -0.52 -36.93 -32.13
C ALA A 867 -1.97 -36.57 -31.75
N ASP A 868 -2.26 -36.41 -30.47
CA ASP A 868 -3.58 -35.90 -30.01
C ASP A 868 -3.72 -34.45 -30.43
N THR A 869 -4.93 -34.07 -30.87
CA THR A 869 -5.31 -32.66 -31.12
C THR A 869 -5.63 -31.99 -29.78
N LYS A 870 -4.71 -31.19 -29.30
CA LYS A 870 -4.83 -30.40 -28.05
C LYS A 870 -3.66 -29.43 -27.91
N SER A 871 -3.74 -28.56 -26.94
CA SER A 871 -2.65 -27.70 -26.50
C SER A 871 -1.59 -28.49 -25.76
N TYR A 872 -0.34 -28.27 -26.11
CA TYR A 872 0.85 -28.82 -25.46
C TYR A 872 1.70 -27.65 -24.96
N PRO A 873 1.87 -27.53 -23.66
CA PRO A 873 2.82 -26.57 -23.10
C PRO A 873 4.23 -27.07 -23.31
N LEU A 874 5.04 -26.30 -23.95
CA LEU A 874 6.43 -26.61 -24.17
C LEU A 874 7.31 -25.76 -23.26
N THR A 875 8.25 -26.38 -22.59
CA THR A 875 9.31 -25.70 -21.85
C THR A 875 10.64 -25.88 -22.58
N ILE A 876 11.20 -24.78 -23.02
CA ILE A 876 12.54 -24.73 -23.61
C ILE A 876 13.55 -24.58 -22.47
N ASN A 877 14.46 -25.51 -22.32
CA ASN A 877 15.56 -25.46 -21.36
C ASN A 877 16.85 -25.08 -22.07
N ALA A 878 17.60 -24.15 -21.53
CA ALA A 878 18.95 -23.78 -21.93
C ALA A 878 19.89 -24.00 -20.75
N VAL A 879 20.77 -24.98 -20.85
CA VAL A 879 21.66 -25.42 -19.75
C VAL A 879 23.10 -25.21 -20.17
N SER A 880 23.85 -24.45 -19.38
CA SER A 880 25.31 -24.32 -19.49
C SER A 880 26.03 -24.95 -18.29
N ASN A 881 27.35 -24.78 -18.23
CA ASN A 881 28.11 -25.25 -17.07
C ASN A 881 27.81 -24.48 -15.79
N THR A 882 27.43 -23.22 -15.90
CA THR A 882 27.26 -22.30 -14.76
C THR A 882 25.81 -22.00 -14.44
N GLN A 883 24.85 -22.16 -15.39
CA GLN A 883 23.47 -21.77 -15.19
C GLN A 883 22.48 -22.56 -16.05
N SER A 884 21.21 -22.50 -15.65
CA SER A 884 20.06 -23.03 -16.39
C SER A 884 19.02 -21.92 -16.54
N LYS A 885 18.44 -21.78 -17.74
CA LYS A 885 17.38 -20.83 -18.07
C LYS A 885 16.27 -21.54 -18.81
N THR A 886 15.04 -21.03 -18.68
CA THR A 886 13.86 -21.59 -19.33
C THR A 886 13.04 -20.51 -20.04
N ALA A 887 12.36 -20.92 -21.11
CA ALA A 887 11.34 -20.14 -21.81
C ALA A 887 10.15 -21.04 -22.16
N GLY A 888 8.96 -20.50 -22.29
CA GLY A 888 7.73 -21.24 -22.58
C GLY A 888 7.14 -20.87 -23.92
N ILE A 889 6.44 -21.84 -24.56
CA ILE A 889 5.60 -21.63 -25.74
C ILE A 889 4.44 -22.65 -25.70
N ILE A 890 3.26 -22.27 -26.17
CA ILE A 890 2.13 -23.19 -26.34
C ILE A 890 2.12 -23.73 -27.76
N LEU A 891 2.15 -25.05 -27.90
CA LEU A 891 1.95 -25.71 -29.19
C LEU A 891 0.51 -26.20 -29.30
N GLU A 892 -0.25 -25.63 -30.23
CA GLU A 892 -1.59 -26.07 -30.59
C GLU A 892 -1.50 -27.10 -31.71
N VAL A 893 -1.76 -28.38 -31.42
CA VAL A 893 -1.85 -29.43 -32.42
C VAL A 893 -3.30 -29.53 -32.88
N THR A 894 -3.52 -29.26 -34.17
CA THR A 894 -4.84 -29.31 -34.80
C THR A 894 -4.90 -30.35 -35.91
N SER A 895 -6.09 -30.69 -36.40
CA SER A 895 -6.31 -31.54 -37.57
C SER A 895 -6.90 -30.70 -38.71
N ASP A 896 -6.41 -30.88 -39.89
CA ASP A 896 -7.01 -30.36 -41.14
C ASP A 896 -8.10 -31.30 -41.69
N ASP A 897 -8.41 -32.37 -40.98
CA ASP A 897 -9.47 -33.37 -41.18
C ASP A 897 -10.21 -33.53 -39.83
N VAL A 898 -11.32 -32.80 -39.65
CA VAL A 898 -11.98 -32.68 -38.34
C VAL A 898 -12.78 -33.95 -37.98
N ASP A 899 -13.42 -34.58 -38.96
CA ASP A 899 -14.24 -35.77 -38.74
C ASP A 899 -13.50 -37.08 -38.94
N ASN A 900 -12.19 -37.01 -39.35
CA ASN A 900 -11.25 -38.11 -39.53
C ASN A 900 -11.69 -39.10 -40.62
N ASP A 901 -12.30 -38.63 -41.69
CA ASP A 901 -12.71 -39.52 -42.80
C ASP A 901 -11.63 -39.66 -43.92
N GLY A 902 -10.53 -38.90 -43.82
CA GLY A 902 -9.38 -38.90 -44.72
C GLY A 902 -9.45 -37.83 -45.82
N VAL A 903 -10.44 -36.95 -45.76
CA VAL A 903 -10.54 -35.80 -46.65
C VAL A 903 -10.27 -34.55 -45.85
N LYS A 904 -9.45 -33.61 -46.37
CA LYS A 904 -9.14 -32.36 -45.69
C LYS A 904 -10.32 -31.42 -45.73
N ASN A 905 -10.58 -30.63 -44.67
CA ASN A 905 -11.71 -29.71 -44.49
C ASN A 905 -11.84 -28.69 -45.63
N ASP A 906 -10.73 -28.30 -46.32
CA ASP A 906 -10.75 -27.33 -47.39
C ASP A 906 -11.25 -27.89 -48.72
N VAL A 907 -11.33 -29.21 -48.83
CA VAL A 907 -11.83 -29.94 -50.01
C VAL A 907 -12.95 -30.93 -49.68
N ASP A 908 -13.33 -31.00 -48.38
CA ASP A 908 -14.39 -31.84 -47.90
C ASP A 908 -15.76 -31.12 -48.05
N ASN A 909 -16.72 -31.83 -48.66
CA ASN A 909 -18.08 -31.33 -48.86
C ASN A 909 -18.95 -31.45 -47.56
N CYS A 910 -18.44 -32.10 -46.50
CA CYS A 910 -19.09 -32.27 -45.20
C CYS A 910 -18.10 -32.26 -44.02
N PRO A 911 -17.32 -31.19 -43.79
CA PRO A 911 -16.14 -31.19 -42.92
C PRO A 911 -16.37 -31.56 -41.44
N GLU A 912 -17.61 -31.72 -40.98
CA GLU A 912 -17.97 -32.13 -39.61
C GLU A 912 -18.65 -33.51 -39.54
N THR A 913 -18.83 -34.20 -40.68
CA THR A 913 -19.52 -35.51 -40.77
C THR A 913 -18.88 -36.43 -41.73
N ALA A 914 -18.21 -37.48 -41.23
CA ALA A 914 -17.40 -38.40 -42.00
C ALA A 914 -18.14 -38.98 -43.23
N ASN A 915 -17.67 -38.65 -44.44
CA ASN A 915 -18.17 -39.10 -45.73
C ASN A 915 -17.02 -39.27 -46.73
N ALA A 916 -16.05 -40.12 -46.40
CA ALA A 916 -14.80 -40.33 -47.14
C ALA A 916 -14.98 -40.57 -48.65
N ASP A 917 -16.15 -40.97 -49.12
CA ASP A 917 -16.49 -41.07 -50.50
C ASP A 917 -17.05 -39.81 -51.14
N GLN A 918 -17.14 -38.71 -50.36
CA GLN A 918 -17.58 -37.40 -50.77
C GLN A 918 -18.93 -37.43 -51.51
N SER A 919 -19.81 -38.29 -51.01
CA SER A 919 -21.13 -38.46 -51.67
C SER A 919 -22.02 -37.25 -51.46
N ASP A 920 -22.46 -36.67 -52.56
CA ASP A 920 -23.37 -35.53 -52.62
C ASP A 920 -24.57 -35.97 -53.45
N ILE A 921 -25.70 -36.26 -52.78
CA ILE A 921 -26.86 -36.92 -53.35
C ILE A 921 -27.67 -36.02 -54.24
N ASP A 922 -27.68 -34.72 -54.02
CA ASP A 922 -28.45 -33.72 -54.77
C ASP A 922 -27.58 -32.78 -55.62
N GLY A 923 -26.24 -32.89 -55.49
CA GLY A 923 -25.30 -32.21 -56.39
C GLY A 923 -25.16 -30.75 -56.16
N ASP A 924 -25.47 -30.30 -54.93
CA ASP A 924 -25.34 -28.85 -54.55
C ASP A 924 -23.98 -28.45 -53.97
N GLY A 925 -23.06 -29.41 -53.82
CA GLY A 925 -21.70 -29.20 -53.32
C GLY A 925 -21.60 -29.26 -51.79
N ILE A 926 -22.68 -29.64 -51.07
CA ILE A 926 -22.74 -29.91 -49.62
C ILE A 926 -23.08 -31.41 -49.46
N GLY A 927 -22.30 -32.16 -48.74
CA GLY A 927 -22.42 -33.61 -48.61
C GLY A 927 -23.48 -34.10 -47.62
#